data_e5e8de740d35bcafb5e4697906d7a8fe
#
_entry.id   e5e8de740d35bcafb5e4697906d7a8fe
#
_cell.length_a   1.000
_cell.length_b   1.000
_cell.length_c   1.000
_cell.angle_alpha   90.00
_cell.angle_beta   90.00
_cell.angle_gamma   90.00
#
_symmetry.space_group_name_H-M   'P 1'
#
loop_
_entity.id
_entity.type
_entity.pdbx_description
1 polymer ?
#
loop_
_entity_poly.entity_id
_entity_poly.type
_entity_poly.pdbx_seq_one_letter_code
_entity_poly.pdbx_strand_id
1 'polypeptide(L)'
;MCLRAFLTSILVSCAAFVVAQETFRFGTNVNPDGVKFEVDSRGFIIGGKHVLPVMGEIHYARVPEQEWRREIQKMRAGGITIISTYVFWIHHEEEEGRWDWNGNKNLRKFVQICQEEKMPVVLRIGPFCHGEVYQGGFPVWLTDKAQSNPQQYKLRTTASSFMEATKNLYQHIFAQVKGLLWKDGGPIVGVQIENECRGPWGYYMALKDMAVEAGFDTPFYTRTGWPKLNGNEEFGKMLPLYGDYADGFWDRVLTDMPGDYKNAFVMKDTRLSAVIATEALGTNQDTKMEAKDLSYPYLTCELGGGMMPSYHRRINMTGKEVKPLAICKLGSGSNLPGYYMYHGGTNPYNPKHTMAETQATSVTNYNDMPHITYDFQAMLGEMGQPNWTAWHESRLLHQFLADWGEELSQMDVDTLSDHNAFRGSFEFHNDYVRILNEEGTSYITPRNWHLKTSTLQSFNSSILIDWATAEPFCQADGIIYFIAIDGKKPQLSINGKIIAPKLNKPFKASGMTFCVLSREKAYTAYKIGDKLYYSDGILYQDGDIIMEETWQTLPTPVNYVLTKEHGGLRNVAMGSQKVAAQPTESDWEKAAVWNISSLNELNENLDLYLQISYQGDAARIYANGILVEDNFWNGKPMLVRLSDLIGKNIELKILPLGKDYPIYLQAKEKEALDKAPHGILLSLDNIKVLERKTEEY
;
A
#
# COMPACT_ATOMS: atom_id res chain seq x y z
N MET A 1 3.08 60.19 60.31
CA MET A 1 3.94 58.99 60.25
C MET A 1 3.51 58.18 59.07
N CYS A 2 4.19 58.39 57.97
CA CYS A 2 3.89 57.66 56.67
C CYS A 2 4.71 56.38 56.58
N LEU A 3 4.04 55.30 56.43
CA LEU A 3 4.69 54.05 56.07
C LEU A 3 4.55 53.84 54.54
N ARG A 4 5.65 53.94 53.80
CA ARG A 4 5.73 53.62 52.36
C ARG A 4 5.93 52.14 52.24
N ALA A 5 4.98 51.47 51.56
CA ALA A 5 5.13 50.10 51.12
C ALA A 5 5.83 50.08 49.73
N PHE A 6 6.96 49.41 49.67
CA PHE A 6 7.66 49.10 48.39
C PHE A 6 7.03 47.83 47.78
N LEU A 7 6.34 47.98 46.67
CA LEU A 7 5.98 46.84 45.79
C LEU A 7 7.16 46.57 44.86
N THR A 8 7.81 45.45 45.09
CA THR A 8 8.82 44.90 44.17
C THR A 8 8.09 44.02 43.17
N SER A 9 7.92 44.50 41.96
CA SER A 9 7.44 43.70 40.83
C SER A 9 8.53 42.74 40.38
N ILE A 10 8.34 41.47 40.62
CA ILE A 10 9.18 40.42 40.01
C ILE A 10 8.63 40.18 38.61
N LEU A 11 9.34 40.70 37.59
CA LEU A 11 9.16 40.26 36.19
C LEU A 11 9.73 38.85 36.07
N VAL A 12 8.88 37.85 36.03
CA VAL A 12 9.25 36.52 35.61
C VAL A 12 9.35 36.58 34.08
N SER A 13 10.55 36.70 33.58
CA SER A 13 10.90 36.55 32.18
C SER A 13 10.74 35.06 31.86
N CYS A 14 9.62 34.64 31.28
CA CYS A 14 9.51 33.35 30.60
C CYS A 14 10.41 33.40 29.35
N ALA A 15 11.65 33.02 29.52
CA ALA A 15 12.49 32.64 28.36
C ALA A 15 11.88 31.36 27.83
N ALA A 16 11.09 31.47 26.77
CA ALA A 16 10.77 30.33 25.93
C ALA A 16 12.11 29.82 25.37
N PHE A 17 12.60 28.72 25.93
CA PHE A 17 13.63 27.95 25.28
C PHE A 17 13.04 27.45 23.98
N VAL A 18 13.29 28.11 22.85
CA VAL A 18 13.20 27.54 21.53
C VAL A 18 14.30 26.49 21.51
N VAL A 19 13.96 25.26 21.85
CA VAL A 19 14.83 24.12 21.57
C VAL A 19 14.97 24.15 20.05
N ALA A 20 16.18 24.46 19.58
CA ALA A 20 16.48 24.37 18.15
C ALA A 20 16.12 22.96 17.74
N GLN A 21 15.12 22.82 16.88
CA GLN A 21 14.66 21.54 16.42
C GLN A 21 15.83 20.87 15.69
N GLU A 22 16.26 19.70 16.16
CA GLU A 22 17.37 18.99 15.55
C GLU A 22 16.96 18.66 14.10
N THR A 23 17.68 19.24 13.15
CA THR A 23 17.44 18.97 11.72
C THR A 23 18.17 17.72 11.29
N PHE A 24 17.50 16.89 10.49
CA PHE A 24 18.08 15.69 9.92
C PHE A 24 19.11 16.05 8.84
N ARG A 25 20.19 15.29 8.75
CA ARG A 25 21.24 15.48 7.74
C ARG A 25 21.00 14.54 6.57
N PHE A 26 20.59 15.08 5.42
CA PHE A 26 20.16 14.33 4.25
C PHE A 26 21.09 14.42 3.05
N GLY A 27 22.35 14.78 3.23
CA GLY A 27 23.20 15.10 2.08
C GLY A 27 22.72 16.38 1.39
N THR A 28 22.79 16.41 0.06
CA THR A 28 22.36 17.56 -0.74
C THR A 28 20.85 17.51 -0.99
N ASN A 29 20.09 18.27 -0.22
CA ASN A 29 18.63 18.26 -0.25
C ASN A 29 18.00 19.43 -1.03
N VAL A 30 18.78 20.17 -1.79
CA VAL A 30 18.35 21.29 -2.63
C VAL A 30 18.43 20.89 -4.09
N ASN A 31 17.36 21.09 -4.85
CA ASN A 31 17.35 20.85 -6.29
C ASN A 31 17.92 22.06 -7.09
N PRO A 32 18.14 21.95 -8.40
CA PRO A 32 18.66 23.06 -9.23
C PRO A 32 17.79 24.30 -9.21
N ASP A 33 16.47 24.17 -8.94
CA ASP A 33 15.54 25.31 -8.82
C ASP A 33 15.58 25.98 -7.43
N GLY A 34 16.45 25.51 -6.53
CA GLY A 34 16.58 26.02 -5.18
C GLY A 34 15.51 25.49 -4.19
N VAL A 35 14.70 24.54 -4.58
CA VAL A 35 13.68 23.95 -3.72
C VAL A 35 14.31 22.95 -2.77
N LYS A 36 14.13 23.18 -1.47
CA LYS A 36 14.62 22.28 -0.41
C LYS A 36 13.61 21.19 -0.11
N PHE A 37 14.12 20.00 0.14
CA PHE A 37 13.40 18.86 0.69
C PHE A 37 13.95 18.56 2.08
N GLU A 38 13.21 18.90 3.11
CA GLU A 38 13.63 18.80 4.50
C GLU A 38 12.64 17.94 5.30
N VAL A 39 13.08 17.47 6.44
CA VAL A 39 12.25 16.73 7.39
C VAL A 39 12.55 17.23 8.79
N ASP A 40 11.52 17.37 9.61
CA ASP A 40 11.64 17.62 11.05
C ASP A 40 10.87 16.55 11.84
N SER A 41 10.71 16.73 13.13
CA SER A 41 9.97 15.80 13.99
C SER A 41 8.47 15.69 13.63
N ARG A 42 7.93 16.63 12.88
CA ARG A 42 6.53 16.65 12.43
C ARG A 42 6.32 16.04 11.05
N GLY A 43 7.35 16.00 10.19
CA GLY A 43 7.24 15.43 8.85
C GLY A 43 8.05 16.18 7.80
N PHE A 44 7.51 16.17 6.58
CA PHE A 44 8.19 16.74 5.42
C PHE A 44 7.98 18.25 5.32
N ILE A 45 9.06 18.93 4.89
CA ILE A 45 9.06 20.36 4.56
C ILE A 45 9.60 20.48 3.14
N ILE A 46 8.76 20.91 2.19
CA ILE A 46 9.14 21.10 0.79
C ILE A 46 8.99 22.57 0.43
N GLY A 47 10.09 23.18 -0.03
CA GLY A 47 10.09 24.61 -0.34
C GLY A 47 9.74 25.50 0.85
N GLY A 48 10.07 25.08 2.07
CA GLY A 48 9.81 25.82 3.32
C GLY A 48 8.38 25.64 3.88
N LYS A 49 7.56 24.78 3.31
CA LYS A 49 6.20 24.48 3.80
C LYS A 49 6.10 23.05 4.30
N HIS A 50 5.47 22.84 5.46
CA HIS A 50 5.09 21.52 5.89
C HIS A 50 4.07 20.93 4.92
N VAL A 51 4.21 19.66 4.61
CA VAL A 51 3.30 18.91 3.76
C VAL A 51 2.94 17.57 4.42
N LEU A 52 1.78 17.04 4.09
CA LEU A 52 1.36 15.69 4.46
C LEU A 52 1.17 14.90 3.15
N PRO A 53 2.26 14.35 2.61
CA PRO A 53 2.17 13.58 1.37
C PRO A 53 1.53 12.21 1.61
N VAL A 54 1.09 11.58 0.53
CA VAL A 54 0.59 10.20 0.51
C VAL A 54 1.50 9.39 -0.38
N MET A 55 2.06 8.29 0.13
CA MET A 55 2.95 7.43 -0.63
C MET A 55 2.23 6.14 -1.05
N GLY A 56 2.46 5.71 -2.27
CA GLY A 56 1.91 4.47 -2.80
C GLY A 56 2.99 3.60 -3.42
N GLU A 57 3.00 2.31 -3.04
CA GLU A 57 3.93 1.34 -3.60
C GLU A 57 3.39 0.71 -4.88
N ILE A 58 4.23 0.71 -5.92
CA ILE A 58 4.08 -0.01 -7.18
C ILE A 58 5.42 -0.64 -7.54
N HIS A 59 5.45 -1.92 -7.86
CA HIS A 59 6.67 -2.58 -8.30
C HIS A 59 6.80 -2.49 -9.81
N TYR A 60 7.66 -1.59 -10.32
CA TYR A 60 7.82 -1.39 -11.76
C TYR A 60 8.11 -2.69 -12.52
N ALA A 61 8.90 -3.59 -11.93
CA ALA A 61 9.26 -4.87 -12.55
C ALA A 61 8.08 -5.87 -12.65
N ARG A 62 6.97 -5.60 -11.96
CA ARG A 62 5.73 -6.40 -11.98
C ARG A 62 4.63 -5.77 -12.84
N VAL A 63 4.86 -4.61 -13.43
CA VAL A 63 3.91 -3.91 -14.30
C VAL A 63 4.52 -3.78 -15.70
N PRO A 64 3.78 -4.07 -16.78
CA PRO A 64 4.29 -3.92 -18.14
C PRO A 64 4.79 -2.50 -18.41
N GLU A 65 5.93 -2.37 -19.08
CA GLU A 65 6.61 -1.09 -19.33
C GLU A 65 5.70 -0.06 -20.03
N GLN A 66 4.85 -0.52 -20.95
CA GLN A 66 3.91 0.33 -21.69
C GLN A 66 2.77 0.88 -20.82
N GLU A 67 2.52 0.27 -19.65
CA GLU A 67 1.46 0.67 -18.72
C GLU A 67 1.94 1.74 -17.71
N TRP A 68 3.25 1.83 -17.44
CA TRP A 68 3.78 2.63 -16.32
C TRP A 68 3.25 4.05 -16.25
N ARG A 69 3.20 4.76 -17.38
CA ARG A 69 2.73 6.16 -17.40
C ARG A 69 1.29 6.26 -16.95
N ARG A 70 0.41 5.47 -17.55
CA ARG A 70 -1.01 5.48 -17.20
C ARG A 70 -1.23 5.09 -15.73
N GLU A 71 -0.55 4.05 -15.25
CA GLU A 71 -0.72 3.60 -13.87
C GLU A 71 -0.23 4.66 -12.87
N ILE A 72 0.89 5.34 -13.15
CA ILE A 72 1.36 6.49 -12.35
C ILE A 72 0.34 7.64 -12.37
N GLN A 73 -0.24 7.96 -13.53
CA GLN A 73 -1.29 8.98 -13.67
C GLN A 73 -2.54 8.62 -12.86
N LYS A 74 -2.98 7.36 -12.90
CA LYS A 74 -4.08 6.87 -12.06
C LYS A 74 -3.74 6.93 -10.57
N MET A 75 -2.53 6.54 -10.16
CA MET A 75 -2.09 6.67 -8.77
C MET A 75 -2.16 8.14 -8.31
N ARG A 76 -1.70 9.08 -9.14
CA ARG A 76 -1.85 10.53 -8.87
C ARG A 76 -3.32 10.95 -8.76
N ALA A 77 -4.19 10.47 -9.64
CA ALA A 77 -5.64 10.73 -9.58
C ALA A 77 -6.29 10.17 -8.30
N GLY A 78 -5.75 9.07 -7.77
CA GLY A 78 -6.10 8.52 -6.47
C GLY A 78 -5.52 9.29 -5.29
N GLY A 79 -4.77 10.37 -5.53
CA GLY A 79 -4.20 11.26 -4.51
C GLY A 79 -2.81 10.84 -4.01
N ILE A 80 -2.13 9.91 -4.68
CA ILE A 80 -0.73 9.60 -4.39
C ILE A 80 0.16 10.76 -4.83
N THR A 81 1.08 11.15 -3.96
CA THR A 81 2.02 12.26 -4.19
C THR A 81 3.49 11.81 -4.15
N ILE A 82 3.77 10.60 -3.70
CA ILE A 82 5.09 9.97 -3.73
C ILE A 82 4.93 8.54 -4.20
N ILE A 83 5.70 8.12 -5.20
CA ILE A 83 5.80 6.73 -5.63
C ILE A 83 6.88 6.03 -4.79
N SER A 84 6.59 4.84 -4.30
CA SER A 84 7.59 3.92 -3.73
C SER A 84 7.72 2.69 -4.62
N THR A 85 8.95 2.19 -4.77
CA THR A 85 9.20 0.98 -5.56
C THR A 85 10.46 0.24 -5.13
N TYR A 86 10.39 -1.10 -5.11
CA TYR A 86 11.56 -1.95 -4.91
C TYR A 86 12.38 -2.16 -6.18
N VAL A 87 13.69 -2.28 -5.99
CA VAL A 87 14.60 -2.87 -6.97
C VAL A 87 14.93 -4.30 -6.52
N PHE A 88 14.23 -5.28 -7.05
CA PHE A 88 14.45 -6.67 -6.69
C PHE A 88 15.74 -7.20 -7.34
N TRP A 89 16.73 -7.51 -6.55
CA TRP A 89 18.04 -7.95 -7.05
C TRP A 89 17.92 -9.17 -7.99
N ILE A 90 17.13 -10.19 -7.59
CA ILE A 90 16.89 -11.40 -8.39
C ILE A 90 16.36 -11.11 -9.81
N HIS A 91 15.60 -10.02 -10.01
CA HIS A 91 15.08 -9.65 -11.32
C HIS A 91 16.16 -9.09 -12.23
N HIS A 92 17.23 -8.53 -11.69
CA HIS A 92 18.27 -7.83 -12.44
C HIS A 92 19.55 -8.62 -12.62
N GLU A 93 19.85 -9.57 -11.71
CA GLU A 93 21.05 -10.40 -11.74
C GLU A 93 20.68 -11.86 -11.43
N GLU A 94 19.88 -12.51 -12.31
CA GLU A 94 19.52 -13.93 -12.15
C GLU A 94 20.74 -14.84 -12.18
N GLU A 95 21.75 -14.49 -13.00
CA GLU A 95 23.03 -15.16 -13.09
C GLU A 95 24.13 -14.19 -12.66
N GLU A 96 25.05 -14.64 -11.81
CA GLU A 96 26.13 -13.82 -11.27
C GLU A 96 26.90 -13.05 -12.36
N GLY A 97 26.98 -11.73 -12.21
CA GLY A 97 27.67 -10.84 -13.15
C GLY A 97 26.90 -10.50 -14.43
N ARG A 98 25.68 -11.02 -14.59
CA ARG A 98 24.84 -10.75 -15.76
C ARG A 98 23.65 -9.88 -15.38
N TRP A 99 23.77 -8.59 -15.64
CA TRP A 99 22.76 -7.60 -15.31
C TRP A 99 21.80 -7.35 -16.48
N ASP A 100 20.51 -7.27 -16.17
CA ASP A 100 19.45 -6.96 -17.13
C ASP A 100 18.60 -5.78 -16.64
N TRP A 101 18.57 -4.73 -17.47
CA TRP A 101 17.85 -3.48 -17.23
C TRP A 101 16.92 -3.15 -18.42
N ASN A 102 16.39 -4.14 -19.13
CA ASN A 102 15.56 -3.97 -20.31
C ASN A 102 14.08 -4.27 -20.03
N GLY A 103 13.18 -3.73 -20.86
CA GLY A 103 11.74 -3.95 -20.73
C GLY A 103 11.24 -3.60 -19.35
N ASN A 104 10.44 -4.46 -18.73
CA ASN A 104 9.91 -4.24 -17.39
C ASN A 104 10.99 -4.08 -16.28
N LYS A 105 12.25 -4.36 -16.60
CA LYS A 105 13.40 -4.18 -15.69
C LYS A 105 14.08 -2.81 -15.86
N ASN A 106 13.60 -1.94 -16.75
CA ASN A 106 14.21 -0.65 -17.06
C ASN A 106 13.91 0.41 -15.98
N LEU A 107 14.63 0.32 -14.87
CA LEU A 107 14.52 1.26 -13.76
C LEU A 107 14.68 2.72 -14.18
N ARG A 108 15.66 3.01 -15.06
CA ARG A 108 15.91 4.38 -15.52
C ARG A 108 14.68 4.98 -16.19
N LYS A 109 14.07 4.23 -17.12
CA LYS A 109 12.87 4.67 -17.85
C LYS A 109 11.69 4.88 -16.90
N PHE A 110 11.48 3.96 -15.94
CA PHE A 110 10.43 4.10 -14.95
C PHE A 110 10.58 5.39 -14.14
N VAL A 111 11.79 5.66 -13.63
CA VAL A 111 12.07 6.89 -12.85
C VAL A 111 11.95 8.15 -13.72
N GLN A 112 12.33 8.09 -15.00
CA GLN A 112 12.13 9.19 -15.94
C GLN A 112 10.65 9.49 -16.19
N ILE A 113 9.81 8.45 -16.32
CA ILE A 113 8.35 8.63 -16.42
C ILE A 113 7.81 9.29 -15.14
N CYS A 114 8.26 8.87 -13.95
CA CYS A 114 7.88 9.55 -12.70
C CYS A 114 8.29 11.04 -12.72
N GLN A 115 9.47 11.37 -13.27
CA GLN A 115 9.92 12.76 -13.41
C GLN A 115 9.01 13.57 -14.35
N GLU A 116 8.69 13.02 -15.52
CA GLU A 116 7.79 13.64 -16.50
C GLU A 116 6.40 13.87 -15.90
N GLU A 117 5.89 12.91 -15.13
CA GLU A 117 4.63 12.99 -14.40
C GLU A 117 4.71 13.81 -13.11
N LYS A 118 5.88 14.39 -12.78
CA LYS A 118 6.12 15.19 -11.57
C LYS A 118 5.83 14.43 -10.27
N MET A 119 6.11 13.13 -10.27
CA MET A 119 5.91 12.25 -9.13
C MET A 119 7.25 11.97 -8.43
N PRO A 120 7.46 12.48 -7.20
CA PRO A 120 8.60 12.11 -6.38
C PRO A 120 8.68 10.60 -6.16
N VAL A 121 9.91 10.08 -6.00
CA VAL A 121 10.17 8.65 -5.87
C VAL A 121 10.99 8.37 -4.61
N VAL A 122 10.57 7.41 -3.81
CA VAL A 122 11.37 6.73 -2.80
C VAL A 122 11.78 5.38 -3.38
N LEU A 123 13.08 5.19 -3.58
CA LEU A 123 13.63 3.98 -4.18
C LEU A 123 14.10 3.01 -3.11
N ARG A 124 13.55 1.80 -3.08
CA ARG A 124 13.89 0.77 -2.09
C ARG A 124 14.93 -0.18 -2.71
N ILE A 125 16.22 -0.01 -2.33
CA ILE A 125 17.37 -0.64 -3.02
C ILE A 125 17.85 -1.95 -2.40
N GLY A 126 17.14 -2.48 -1.41
CA GLY A 126 17.54 -3.72 -0.74
C GLY A 126 18.81 -3.58 0.11
N PRO A 127 19.67 -4.61 0.24
CA PRO A 127 19.77 -5.83 -0.59
C PRO A 127 18.64 -6.85 -0.38
N PHE A 128 18.04 -6.93 0.81
CA PHE A 128 16.84 -7.71 1.08
C PHE A 128 15.59 -6.83 0.92
N CYS A 129 14.60 -7.34 0.23
CA CYS A 129 13.36 -6.62 -0.05
C CYS A 129 12.14 -7.24 0.64
N HIS A 130 12.12 -8.56 0.88
CA HIS A 130 10.93 -9.38 1.08
C HIS A 130 10.02 -9.27 -0.13
N GLY A 131 9.02 -8.40 -0.15
CA GLY A 131 8.18 -8.09 -1.31
C GLY A 131 7.45 -9.29 -1.91
N GLU A 132 7.28 -10.35 -1.11
CA GLU A 132 6.75 -11.67 -1.49
C GLU A 132 7.44 -12.24 -2.76
N VAL A 133 8.72 -11.90 -2.93
CA VAL A 133 9.59 -12.38 -4.01
C VAL A 133 10.39 -13.59 -3.53
N TYR A 134 10.66 -14.52 -4.44
CA TYR A 134 11.50 -15.69 -4.18
C TYR A 134 12.82 -15.29 -3.52
N GLN A 135 13.22 -16.00 -2.48
CA GLN A 135 14.41 -15.72 -1.68
C GLN A 135 14.47 -14.31 -1.07
N GLY A 136 13.31 -13.63 -0.89
CA GLY A 136 13.27 -12.26 -0.39
C GLY A 136 13.90 -11.23 -1.32
N GLY A 137 14.04 -11.58 -2.60
CA GLY A 137 14.66 -10.77 -3.65
C GLY A 137 16.14 -11.05 -3.88
N PHE A 138 16.78 -11.92 -3.09
CA PHE A 138 18.16 -12.34 -3.36
C PHE A 138 18.24 -13.25 -4.59
N PRO A 139 19.26 -13.11 -5.46
CA PRO A 139 19.51 -14.04 -6.55
C PRO A 139 19.84 -15.45 -6.02
N VAL A 140 19.43 -16.48 -6.76
CA VAL A 140 19.66 -17.88 -6.39
C VAL A 140 21.15 -18.18 -6.22
N TRP A 141 22.01 -17.67 -7.11
CA TRP A 141 23.47 -17.86 -7.00
C TRP A 141 24.05 -17.34 -5.66
N LEU A 142 23.49 -16.25 -5.11
CA LEU A 142 23.92 -15.68 -3.83
C LEU A 142 23.45 -16.55 -2.65
N THR A 143 22.21 -17.02 -2.69
CA THR A 143 21.68 -17.89 -1.64
C THR A 143 22.37 -19.25 -1.63
N ASP A 144 22.74 -19.81 -2.79
CA ASP A 144 23.52 -21.04 -2.91
C ASP A 144 24.92 -20.87 -2.32
N LYS A 145 25.58 -19.74 -2.59
CA LYS A 145 26.86 -19.40 -1.95
C LYS A 145 26.73 -19.22 -0.44
N ALA A 146 25.63 -18.62 0.03
CA ALA A 146 25.38 -18.47 1.45
C ALA A 146 25.17 -19.81 2.16
N GLN A 147 24.58 -20.80 1.49
CA GLN A 147 24.44 -22.16 2.02
C GLN A 147 25.75 -22.92 2.02
N SER A 148 26.52 -22.83 0.92
CA SER A 148 27.81 -23.57 0.78
C SER A 148 28.94 -22.93 1.54
N ASN A 149 28.95 -21.62 1.75
CA ASN A 149 29.99 -20.89 2.49
C ASN A 149 29.40 -19.82 3.41
N PRO A 150 28.71 -20.23 4.50
CA PRO A 150 27.96 -19.32 5.38
C PRO A 150 28.84 -18.34 6.17
N GLN A 151 30.15 -18.52 6.24
CA GLN A 151 31.04 -17.57 6.92
C GLN A 151 31.29 -16.33 6.05
N GLN A 152 31.52 -16.50 4.75
CA GLN A 152 31.83 -15.39 3.84
C GLN A 152 30.55 -14.74 3.26
N TYR A 153 29.52 -15.56 3.01
CA TYR A 153 28.27 -15.12 2.38
C TYR A 153 27.07 -15.08 3.34
N LYS A 154 27.29 -14.98 4.66
CA LYS A 154 26.17 -14.86 5.59
C LYS A 154 25.31 -13.66 5.22
N LEU A 155 24.10 -13.95 4.75
CA LEU A 155 23.14 -12.92 4.30
C LEU A 155 22.75 -11.97 5.43
N ARG A 156 22.50 -10.72 5.07
CA ARG A 156 22.03 -9.65 5.97
C ARG A 156 22.98 -9.42 7.16
N THR A 157 24.29 -9.51 6.90
CA THR A 157 25.36 -9.23 7.87
C THR A 157 26.53 -8.52 7.19
N THR A 158 27.56 -8.18 7.97
CA THR A 158 28.81 -7.60 7.46
C THR A 158 29.80 -8.66 6.95
N ALA A 159 29.36 -9.84 6.53
CA ALA A 159 30.21 -10.86 5.94
C ALA A 159 30.83 -10.34 4.62
N SER A 160 32.13 -10.51 4.44
CA SER A 160 32.91 -9.77 3.43
C SER A 160 32.41 -9.96 2.00
N SER A 161 32.16 -11.20 1.59
CA SER A 161 31.72 -11.46 0.21
C SER A 161 30.25 -11.07 -0.02
N PHE A 162 29.40 -11.14 1.01
CA PHE A 162 28.03 -10.61 0.93
C PHE A 162 28.06 -9.08 0.79
N MET A 163 28.92 -8.38 1.55
CA MET A 163 29.06 -6.93 1.45
C MET A 163 29.64 -6.50 0.11
N GLU A 164 30.59 -7.23 -0.46
CA GLU A 164 31.13 -6.98 -1.79
C GLU A 164 30.07 -7.14 -2.88
N ALA A 165 29.28 -8.21 -2.84
CA ALA A 165 28.16 -8.42 -3.75
C ALA A 165 27.11 -7.31 -3.62
N THR A 166 26.79 -6.88 -2.40
CA THR A 166 25.87 -5.75 -2.14
C THR A 166 26.42 -4.43 -2.66
N LYS A 167 27.73 -4.17 -2.52
CA LYS A 167 28.36 -2.99 -3.10
C LYS A 167 28.21 -2.97 -4.61
N ASN A 168 28.41 -4.11 -5.27
CA ASN A 168 28.20 -4.23 -6.72
C ASN A 168 26.73 -3.95 -7.10
N LEU A 169 25.75 -4.49 -6.36
CA LEU A 169 24.34 -4.18 -6.54
C LEU A 169 24.09 -2.66 -6.51
N TYR A 170 24.56 -1.97 -5.45
CA TYR A 170 24.32 -0.54 -5.30
C TYR A 170 24.95 0.29 -6.41
N GLN A 171 26.16 -0.09 -6.88
CA GLN A 171 26.81 0.54 -8.03
C GLN A 171 25.98 0.39 -9.32
N HIS A 172 25.45 -0.80 -9.58
CA HIS A 172 24.59 -1.05 -10.74
C HIS A 172 23.27 -0.30 -10.67
N ILE A 173 22.61 -0.26 -9.50
CA ILE A 173 21.38 0.53 -9.32
C ILE A 173 21.68 2.01 -9.52
N PHE A 174 22.75 2.54 -8.89
CA PHE A 174 23.10 3.95 -9.04
C PHE A 174 23.42 4.34 -10.49
N ALA A 175 24.06 3.46 -11.24
CA ALA A 175 24.34 3.70 -12.66
C ALA A 175 23.03 3.93 -13.47
N GLN A 176 21.93 3.25 -13.10
CA GLN A 176 20.62 3.48 -13.74
C GLN A 176 20.01 4.83 -13.37
N VAL A 177 20.20 5.28 -12.13
CA VAL A 177 19.52 6.49 -11.62
C VAL A 177 20.43 7.72 -11.51
N LYS A 178 21.65 7.63 -12.01
CA LYS A 178 22.57 8.76 -12.07
C LYS A 178 21.95 9.95 -12.80
N GLY A 179 21.95 11.13 -12.15
CA GLY A 179 21.34 12.36 -12.65
C GLY A 179 19.83 12.44 -12.41
N LEU A 180 19.23 11.49 -11.67
CA LEU A 180 17.81 11.46 -11.34
C LEU A 180 17.52 11.63 -9.82
N LEU A 181 18.54 11.99 -9.03
CA LEU A 181 18.33 12.39 -7.63
C LEU A 181 17.74 13.79 -7.56
N TRP A 182 17.07 14.13 -6.47
CA TRP A 182 16.49 15.45 -6.23
C TRP A 182 17.49 16.59 -6.46
N LYS A 183 18.70 16.45 -5.96
CA LYS A 183 19.80 17.44 -6.15
C LYS A 183 20.17 17.66 -7.62
N ASP A 184 19.90 16.69 -8.48
CA ASP A 184 20.18 16.76 -9.92
C ASP A 184 18.97 17.24 -10.74
N GLY A 185 17.84 17.57 -10.07
CA GLY A 185 16.56 17.90 -10.69
C GLY A 185 15.69 16.67 -11.03
N GLY A 186 16.09 15.48 -10.58
CA GLY A 186 15.33 14.26 -10.75
C GLY A 186 14.26 14.06 -9.65
N PRO A 187 13.44 13.00 -9.75
CA PRO A 187 12.33 12.78 -8.85
C PRO A 187 12.71 12.02 -7.58
N ILE A 188 13.92 11.44 -7.46
CA ILE A 188 14.30 10.62 -6.31
C ILE A 188 14.56 11.50 -5.10
N VAL A 189 13.62 11.46 -4.14
CA VAL A 189 13.65 12.23 -2.88
C VAL A 189 14.11 11.42 -1.68
N GLY A 190 14.34 10.12 -1.86
CA GLY A 190 14.83 9.25 -0.80
C GLY A 190 15.14 7.84 -1.26
N VAL A 191 15.95 7.17 -0.46
CA VAL A 191 16.34 5.77 -0.68
C VAL A 191 16.11 4.99 0.60
N GLN A 192 15.41 3.85 0.51
CA GLN A 192 15.31 2.89 1.60
C GLN A 192 16.35 1.78 1.41
N ILE A 193 17.13 1.50 2.44
CA ILE A 193 18.02 0.36 2.52
C ILE A 193 17.48 -0.69 3.48
N GLU A 194 17.66 -1.95 3.16
CA GLU A 194 17.13 -3.11 3.87
C GLU A 194 15.60 -3.10 4.00
N ASN A 195 15.07 -4.16 4.53
CA ASN A 195 13.66 -4.26 4.89
C ASN A 195 13.51 -5.20 6.09
N GLU A 196 12.75 -4.77 7.09
CA GLU A 196 12.41 -5.60 8.25
C GLU A 196 13.64 -6.31 8.88
N CYS A 197 14.78 -5.66 8.96
CA CYS A 197 16.00 -6.17 9.56
C CYS A 197 16.12 -5.67 11.00
N ARG A 198 16.50 -6.56 11.91
CA ARG A 198 16.68 -6.26 13.34
C ARG A 198 18.04 -5.65 13.68
N GLY A 199 18.85 -5.38 12.70
CA GLY A 199 20.22 -4.90 12.90
C GLY A 199 21.25 -6.03 12.85
N PRO A 200 22.48 -5.80 13.34
CA PRO A 200 22.87 -4.66 14.21
C PRO A 200 22.95 -3.33 13.47
N TRP A 201 22.93 -2.23 14.21
CA TRP A 201 23.01 -0.88 13.63
C TRP A 201 24.24 -0.66 12.75
N GLY A 202 25.39 -1.24 13.13
CA GLY A 202 26.62 -1.18 12.33
C GLY A 202 26.47 -1.78 10.92
N TYR A 203 25.61 -2.77 10.74
CA TYR A 203 25.31 -3.31 9.40
C TYR A 203 24.58 -2.28 8.54
N TYR A 204 23.57 -1.60 9.09
CA TYR A 204 22.86 -0.53 8.39
C TYR A 204 23.79 0.62 8.01
N MET A 205 24.69 1.01 8.92
CA MET A 205 25.65 2.09 8.64
C MET A 205 26.61 1.69 7.51
N ALA A 206 27.08 0.43 7.51
CA ALA A 206 27.91 -0.07 6.42
C ALA A 206 27.19 -0.07 5.07
N LEU A 207 25.90 -0.45 5.04
CA LEU A 207 25.07 -0.36 3.83
C LEU A 207 24.91 1.10 3.36
N LYS A 208 24.62 2.01 4.30
CA LYS A 208 24.51 3.45 3.98
C LYS A 208 25.80 3.99 3.40
N ASP A 209 26.93 3.70 4.03
CA ASP A 209 28.24 4.18 3.57
C ASP A 209 28.53 3.66 2.14
N MET A 210 28.24 2.41 1.85
CA MET A 210 28.36 1.85 0.50
C MET A 210 27.42 2.52 -0.51
N ALA A 211 26.19 2.82 -0.11
CA ALA A 211 25.26 3.52 -0.99
C ALA A 211 25.74 4.96 -1.28
N VAL A 212 26.25 5.67 -0.28
CA VAL A 212 26.88 6.99 -0.44
C VAL A 212 28.11 6.89 -1.34
N GLU A 213 28.98 5.89 -1.13
CA GLU A 213 30.16 5.65 -1.98
C GLU A 213 29.76 5.36 -3.44
N ALA A 214 28.66 4.65 -3.68
CA ALA A 214 28.10 4.42 -5.00
C ALA A 214 27.58 5.70 -5.67
N GLY A 215 27.25 6.74 -4.89
CA GLY A 215 26.81 8.05 -5.37
C GLY A 215 25.43 8.51 -4.91
N PHE A 216 24.73 7.73 -4.07
CA PHE A 216 23.44 8.14 -3.51
C PHE A 216 23.63 9.28 -2.50
N ASP A 217 23.27 10.48 -2.90
CA ASP A 217 23.29 11.69 -2.08
C ASP A 217 21.85 12.20 -1.91
N THR A 218 21.12 11.55 -0.98
CA THR A 218 19.68 11.75 -0.74
C THR A 218 19.34 11.26 0.67
N PRO A 219 18.17 11.59 1.24
CA PRO A 219 17.70 11.00 2.50
C PRO A 219 17.66 9.46 2.47
N PHE A 220 18.11 8.87 3.57
CA PHE A 220 18.05 7.42 3.76
C PHE A 220 16.95 7.04 4.75
N TYR A 221 16.17 6.04 4.37
CA TYR A 221 15.08 5.44 5.15
C TYR A 221 15.39 3.98 5.46
N THR A 222 14.84 3.49 6.56
CA THR A 222 14.84 2.08 6.95
C THR A 222 13.78 1.79 8.00
N ARG A 223 13.66 0.53 8.44
CA ARG A 223 12.72 0.07 9.47
C ARG A 223 11.25 0.14 9.02
N THR A 224 10.75 -0.95 8.57
CA THR A 224 9.34 -1.09 8.20
C THR A 224 8.56 -1.73 9.36
N GLY A 225 8.15 -0.90 10.33
CA GLY A 225 7.31 -1.35 11.44
C GLY A 225 8.03 -1.95 12.65
N TRP A 226 9.36 -2.00 12.69
CA TRP A 226 10.12 -2.63 13.76
C TRP A 226 10.28 -1.74 15.00
N PRO A 227 10.14 -2.31 16.21
CA PRO A 227 10.25 -1.53 17.44
C PRO A 227 11.66 -1.02 17.72
N LYS A 228 12.68 -1.85 17.52
CA LYS A 228 14.08 -1.48 17.80
C LYS A 228 15.04 -2.18 16.88
N LEU A 229 16.13 -1.47 16.54
CA LEU A 229 17.34 -2.08 16.00
C LEU A 229 18.28 -2.48 17.13
N ASN A 230 19.06 -3.53 16.92
CA ASN A 230 20.12 -3.93 17.85
C ASN A 230 21.34 -3.02 17.68
N GLY A 231 21.76 -2.35 18.74
CA GLY A 231 22.92 -1.47 18.77
C GLY A 231 22.59 -0.01 19.12
N ASN A 232 23.62 0.82 19.12
CA ASN A 232 23.50 2.24 19.42
C ASN A 232 23.17 3.00 18.14
N GLU A 233 21.91 3.36 17.97
CA GLU A 233 21.47 4.19 16.85
C GLU A 233 21.93 5.64 17.04
N GLU A 234 22.54 6.22 15.99
CA GLU A 234 22.80 7.65 15.92
C GLU A 234 21.60 8.38 15.37
N PHE A 235 21.09 9.36 16.12
CA PHE A 235 19.96 10.17 15.68
C PHE A 235 20.25 10.90 14.36
N GLY A 236 19.25 10.93 13.47
CA GLY A 236 19.31 11.69 12.23
C GLY A 236 20.09 11.03 11.08
N LYS A 237 20.69 9.86 11.29
CA LYS A 237 21.42 9.15 10.22
C LYS A 237 20.51 8.48 9.21
N MET A 238 19.39 7.94 9.65
CA MET A 238 18.34 7.35 8.82
C MET A 238 16.98 7.68 9.42
N LEU A 239 15.97 7.78 8.57
CA LEU A 239 14.59 7.98 8.97
C LEU A 239 13.88 6.63 9.15
N PRO A 240 13.24 6.38 10.30
CA PRO A 240 12.46 5.19 10.50
C PRO A 240 11.15 5.25 9.72
N LEU A 241 10.81 4.15 9.06
CA LEU A 241 9.51 3.93 8.47
C LEU A 241 8.76 2.84 9.25
N TYR A 242 7.45 2.92 9.26
CA TYR A 242 6.57 2.02 10.00
C TYR A 242 5.53 1.39 9.08
N GLY A 243 4.87 0.34 9.55
CA GLY A 243 3.80 -0.33 8.85
C GLY A 243 2.77 -0.88 9.81
N ASP A 244 1.59 -1.17 9.31
CA ASP A 244 0.55 -1.93 10.00
C ASP A 244 -0.45 -2.48 8.99
N TYR A 245 -1.10 -3.61 9.33
CA TYR A 245 -1.98 -4.33 8.43
C TYR A 245 -3.30 -4.69 9.11
N ALA A 246 -4.34 -4.81 8.31
CA ALA A 246 -5.67 -5.20 8.76
C ALA A 246 -5.81 -6.72 9.00
N ASP A 247 -5.00 -7.50 8.32
CA ASP A 247 -4.86 -8.95 8.42
C ASP A 247 -3.51 -9.33 7.79
N GLY A 248 -3.05 -10.58 7.97
CA GLY A 248 -1.76 -11.01 7.43
C GLY A 248 -1.79 -12.43 6.86
N PHE A 249 -1.42 -12.57 5.59
CA PHE A 249 -1.28 -13.88 4.93
C PHE A 249 -0.21 -14.78 5.61
N TRP A 250 0.71 -14.16 6.33
CA TRP A 250 1.80 -14.86 7.06
C TRP A 250 1.35 -15.48 8.37
N ASP A 251 0.17 -15.16 8.86
CA ASP A 251 -0.32 -15.69 10.14
C ASP A 251 -0.54 -17.22 10.07
N ARG A 252 -0.12 -17.92 11.13
CA ARG A 252 -0.22 -19.38 11.22
C ARG A 252 -1.55 -19.84 11.83
N VAL A 253 -2.31 -18.92 12.39
CA VAL A 253 -3.62 -19.18 12.97
C VAL A 253 -4.68 -19.20 11.87
N LEU A 254 -5.48 -20.28 11.86
CA LEU A 254 -6.54 -20.47 10.86
C LEU A 254 -7.91 -19.95 11.35
N THR A 255 -7.91 -18.83 12.05
CA THR A 255 -9.13 -18.16 12.52
C THR A 255 -9.28 -16.81 11.86
N ASP A 256 -10.50 -16.29 11.89
CA ASP A 256 -10.76 -14.93 11.45
C ASP A 256 -9.98 -13.95 12.33
N MET A 257 -9.25 -13.08 11.70
CA MET A 257 -8.52 -11.98 12.29
C MET A 257 -7.94 -12.27 13.68
N PRO A 258 -6.79 -12.90 13.77
CA PRO A 258 -6.12 -13.14 15.04
C PRO A 258 -5.99 -11.85 15.86
N GLY A 259 -6.05 -11.99 17.19
CA GLY A 259 -6.30 -10.93 18.16
C GLY A 259 -5.55 -9.60 17.97
N ASP A 260 -4.27 -9.68 17.58
CA ASP A 260 -3.42 -8.49 17.54
C ASP A 260 -3.69 -7.53 16.37
N TYR A 261 -4.28 -8.00 15.26
CA TYR A 261 -4.65 -7.14 14.13
C TYR A 261 -5.70 -6.09 14.50
N LYS A 262 -6.54 -6.34 15.52
CA LYS A 262 -7.48 -5.35 16.04
C LYS A 262 -6.78 -4.09 16.53
N ASN A 263 -5.55 -4.22 17.02
CA ASN A 263 -4.76 -3.10 17.52
C ASN A 263 -4.29 -2.15 16.40
N ALA A 264 -4.34 -2.57 15.14
CA ALA A 264 -4.08 -1.70 14.01
C ALA A 264 -5.14 -0.60 13.86
N PHE A 265 -6.37 -0.87 14.33
CA PHE A 265 -7.53 0.01 14.24
C PHE A 265 -7.78 0.84 15.52
N VAL A 266 -6.73 1.16 16.22
CA VAL A 266 -6.77 1.97 17.46
C VAL A 266 -5.89 3.19 17.26
N MET A 267 -6.40 4.36 17.63
CA MET A 267 -5.58 5.57 17.76
C MET A 267 -4.77 5.47 19.04
N LYS A 268 -3.45 5.51 18.94
CA LYS A 268 -2.52 5.28 20.04
C LYS A 268 -1.27 6.16 19.92
N ASP A 269 -0.60 6.36 21.03
CA ASP A 269 0.66 7.11 21.11
C ASP A 269 1.89 6.30 20.66
N THR A 270 1.76 5.00 20.50
CA THR A 270 2.83 4.13 19.99
C THR A 270 2.75 3.98 18.47
N ARG A 271 3.89 4.07 17.80
CA ARG A 271 4.02 3.93 16.34
C ARG A 271 4.18 2.48 15.88
N LEU A 272 4.32 1.55 16.84
CA LEU A 272 4.66 0.16 16.56
C LEU A 272 3.41 -0.67 16.28
N SER A 273 3.50 -1.55 15.29
CA SER A 273 2.54 -2.62 15.10
C SER A 273 2.79 -3.73 16.13
N ALA A 274 1.78 -4.08 16.92
CA ALA A 274 1.88 -5.19 17.86
C ALA A 274 2.08 -6.52 17.14
N VAL A 275 1.47 -6.69 15.98
CA VAL A 275 1.57 -7.91 15.16
C VAL A 275 3.01 -8.08 14.64
N ILE A 276 3.53 -7.09 13.95
CA ILE A 276 4.89 -7.11 13.41
C ILE A 276 5.90 -7.26 14.55
N ALA A 277 5.70 -6.56 15.68
CA ALA A 277 6.58 -6.70 16.84
C ALA A 277 6.61 -8.11 17.40
N THR A 278 5.46 -8.79 17.49
CA THR A 278 5.36 -10.16 18.00
C THR A 278 6.05 -11.15 17.06
N GLU A 279 5.81 -11.05 15.77
CA GLU A 279 6.46 -11.90 14.76
C GLU A 279 7.97 -11.67 14.71
N ALA A 280 8.38 -10.41 14.69
CA ALA A 280 9.78 -10.05 14.60
C ALA A 280 10.59 -10.40 15.82
N LEU A 281 10.04 -10.19 17.00
CA LEU A 281 10.77 -10.31 18.27
C LEU A 281 10.46 -11.62 18.99
N GLY A 282 9.44 -12.35 18.56
CA GLY A 282 9.03 -13.64 19.16
C GLY A 282 8.47 -13.52 20.58
N THR A 283 8.13 -12.31 21.03
CA THR A 283 7.64 -12.06 22.40
C THR A 283 6.75 -10.82 22.44
N ASN A 284 5.81 -10.78 23.38
CA ASN A 284 5.09 -9.56 23.79
C ASN A 284 6.05 -8.60 24.52
N GLN A 285 7.01 -8.02 23.82
CA GLN A 285 7.91 -7.06 24.43
C GLN A 285 7.23 -5.70 24.61
N ASP A 286 7.66 -4.99 25.66
CA ASP A 286 7.22 -3.63 25.94
C ASP A 286 7.43 -2.75 24.69
N THR A 287 6.33 -2.30 24.12
CA THR A 287 6.29 -1.47 22.91
C THR A 287 6.51 0.01 23.22
N LYS A 288 6.96 0.37 24.44
CA LYS A 288 7.26 1.76 24.78
C LYS A 288 8.36 2.29 23.86
N MET A 289 8.04 3.41 23.24
CA MET A 289 9.00 4.12 22.41
C MET A 289 10.04 4.82 23.26
N GLU A 290 11.29 4.80 22.81
CA GLU A 290 12.33 5.64 23.40
C GLU A 290 12.10 7.11 22.99
N ALA A 291 12.53 8.05 23.84
CA ALA A 291 12.37 9.48 23.61
C ALA A 291 12.96 9.94 22.26
N LYS A 292 14.08 9.35 21.82
CA LYS A 292 14.69 9.62 20.52
C LYS A 292 13.80 9.20 19.34
N ASP A 293 12.99 8.16 19.48
CA ASP A 293 12.07 7.74 18.42
C ASP A 293 10.93 8.78 18.27
N LEU A 294 10.51 9.42 19.35
CA LEU A 294 9.52 10.49 19.32
C LEU A 294 10.06 11.78 18.67
N SER A 295 11.36 11.95 18.60
CA SER A 295 12.02 13.06 17.89
C SER A 295 12.01 12.88 16.37
N TYR A 296 11.78 11.66 15.86
CA TYR A 296 11.55 11.41 14.44
C TYR A 296 10.09 11.70 14.05
N PRO A 297 9.81 12.07 12.81
CA PRO A 297 8.43 12.08 12.33
C PRO A 297 7.83 10.67 12.30
N TYR A 298 6.52 10.58 12.44
CA TYR A 298 5.81 9.31 12.23
C TYR A 298 5.49 9.16 10.74
N LEU A 299 6.26 8.34 10.05
CA LEU A 299 6.14 8.07 8.62
C LEU A 299 5.85 6.59 8.42
N THR A 300 4.90 6.25 7.55
CA THR A 300 4.61 4.86 7.20
C THR A 300 4.97 4.58 5.73
N CYS A 301 5.33 3.34 5.44
CA CYS A 301 5.55 2.86 4.06
C CYS A 301 4.80 1.56 3.78
N GLU A 302 4.25 0.94 4.81
CA GLU A 302 3.56 -0.34 4.71
C GLU A 302 2.24 -0.34 5.49
N LEU A 303 1.38 0.64 5.20
CA LEU A 303 -0.04 0.49 5.53
C LEU A 303 -0.68 -0.45 4.53
N GLY A 304 -1.36 -1.49 5.01
CA GLY A 304 -2.03 -2.44 4.15
C GLY A 304 -3.03 -1.77 3.21
N GLY A 305 -2.66 -1.64 1.93
CA GLY A 305 -3.54 -1.16 0.86
C GLY A 305 -4.43 -2.26 0.29
N GLY A 306 -4.27 -3.44 0.79
CA GLY A 306 -4.93 -4.70 0.49
C GLY A 306 -4.23 -5.82 1.22
N MET A 307 -4.35 -7.06 0.77
CA MET A 307 -3.62 -8.21 1.28
C MET A 307 -3.63 -9.37 0.28
N MET A 308 -2.48 -9.99 0.05
CA MET A 308 -2.39 -11.21 -0.75
C MET A 308 -3.03 -12.42 -0.01
N PRO A 309 -3.64 -13.35 -0.72
CA PRO A 309 -3.88 -14.69 -0.19
C PRO A 309 -2.59 -15.53 -0.25
N SER A 310 -2.18 -16.15 0.85
CA SER A 310 -1.25 -17.28 0.80
C SER A 310 -2.01 -18.60 0.64
N TYR A 311 -1.29 -19.70 0.35
CA TYR A 311 -1.97 -20.98 0.18
C TYR A 311 -2.75 -21.41 1.42
N HIS A 312 -2.17 -21.25 2.60
CA HIS A 312 -2.81 -21.66 3.85
C HIS A 312 -3.80 -20.64 4.43
N ARG A 313 -3.75 -19.37 3.98
CA ARG A 313 -4.59 -18.29 4.49
C ARG A 313 -5.17 -17.45 3.36
N ARG A 314 -6.43 -17.71 3.01
CA ARG A 314 -7.13 -17.13 1.84
C ARG A 314 -7.93 -15.89 2.23
N ILE A 315 -7.20 -14.81 2.47
CA ILE A 315 -7.80 -13.52 2.86
C ILE A 315 -8.51 -12.89 1.67
N ASN A 316 -9.71 -12.35 1.91
CA ASN A 316 -10.44 -11.53 0.97
C ASN A 316 -10.66 -10.15 1.58
N MET A 317 -9.90 -9.15 1.12
CA MET A 317 -10.05 -7.76 1.55
C MET A 317 -11.19 -7.09 0.78
N THR A 318 -12.09 -6.46 1.52
CA THR A 318 -13.23 -5.75 0.92
C THR A 318 -12.90 -4.33 0.48
N GLY A 319 -11.75 -3.84 0.89
CA GLY A 319 -11.33 -2.45 0.72
C GLY A 319 -11.87 -1.48 1.79
N LYS A 320 -12.84 -1.91 2.59
CA LYS A 320 -13.37 -1.09 3.71
C LYS A 320 -12.36 -0.93 4.85
N GLU A 321 -11.37 -1.80 4.93
CA GLU A 321 -10.33 -1.79 5.95
C GLU A 321 -9.28 -0.70 5.71
N VAL A 322 -9.07 -0.31 4.46
CA VAL A 322 -7.96 0.56 4.06
C VAL A 322 -8.06 1.96 4.65
N LYS A 323 -9.20 2.63 4.47
CA LYS A 323 -9.40 3.99 5.00
C LYS A 323 -9.39 4.06 6.52
N PRO A 324 -10.10 3.20 7.27
CA PRO A 324 -10.04 3.20 8.73
C PRO A 324 -8.64 2.98 9.28
N LEU A 325 -7.86 2.09 8.65
CA LEU A 325 -6.46 1.87 9.03
C LEU A 325 -5.65 3.15 8.87
N ALA A 326 -5.74 3.82 7.72
CA ALA A 326 -5.04 5.08 7.45
C ALA A 326 -5.46 6.18 8.42
N ILE A 327 -6.76 6.30 8.72
CA ILE A 327 -7.28 7.29 9.68
C ILE A 327 -6.75 7.03 11.08
N CYS A 328 -6.69 5.77 11.53
CA CYS A 328 -6.11 5.46 12.84
C CYS A 328 -4.63 5.85 12.92
N LYS A 329 -3.87 5.71 11.83
CA LYS A 329 -2.47 6.14 11.80
C LYS A 329 -2.34 7.66 11.76
N LEU A 330 -3.15 8.35 10.96
CA LEU A 330 -3.24 9.81 10.98
C LEU A 330 -3.63 10.33 12.36
N GLY A 331 -4.63 9.72 12.99
CA GLY A 331 -5.05 10.03 14.36
C GLY A 331 -3.99 9.73 15.41
N SER A 332 -3.08 8.82 15.14
CA SER A 332 -1.90 8.51 15.96
C SER A 332 -0.68 9.38 15.63
N GLY A 333 -0.81 10.33 14.72
CA GLY A 333 0.22 11.31 14.38
C GLY A 333 1.06 11.00 13.15
N SER A 334 0.68 10.03 12.33
CA SER A 334 1.37 9.79 11.07
C SER A 334 1.22 10.99 10.12
N ASN A 335 2.36 11.45 9.57
CA ASN A 335 2.43 12.53 8.58
C ASN A 335 2.85 12.03 7.20
N LEU A 336 2.79 10.73 6.97
CA LEU A 336 2.93 10.06 5.69
C LEU A 336 2.14 8.75 5.74
N PRO A 337 0.88 8.71 5.32
CA PRO A 337 0.24 7.44 4.98
C PRO A 337 0.94 6.88 3.73
N GLY A 338 1.62 5.75 3.88
CA GLY A 338 2.33 5.06 2.81
C GLY A 338 1.79 3.64 2.68
N TYR A 339 1.20 3.33 1.53
CA TYR A 339 0.50 2.07 1.29
C TYR A 339 1.37 1.01 0.66
N TYR A 340 1.32 -0.18 1.21
CA TYR A 340 1.85 -1.41 0.64
C TYR A 340 0.69 -2.41 0.46
N MET A 341 0.24 -2.78 -0.74
CA MET A 341 0.52 -2.16 -2.05
C MET A 341 -0.56 -1.13 -2.37
N TYR A 342 -0.25 -0.14 -3.20
CA TYR A 342 -1.25 0.70 -3.83
C TYR A 342 -1.65 0.15 -5.21
N HIS A 343 -0.70 -0.47 -5.90
CA HIS A 343 -0.88 -1.12 -7.19
C HIS A 343 -0.33 -2.55 -7.13
N GLY A 344 -1.12 -3.51 -7.55
CA GLY A 344 -0.70 -4.89 -7.71
C GLY A 344 0.26 -5.09 -8.88
N GLY A 345 0.42 -6.31 -9.33
CA GLY A 345 1.26 -6.62 -10.49
C GLY A 345 1.36 -8.11 -10.77
N THR A 346 2.20 -8.46 -11.74
CA THR A 346 2.41 -9.82 -12.22
C THR A 346 3.87 -10.22 -12.04
N ASN A 347 4.15 -11.31 -11.34
CA ASN A 347 5.49 -11.84 -11.26
C ASN A 347 5.95 -12.34 -12.64
N PRO A 348 7.19 -12.09 -13.04
CA PRO A 348 7.70 -12.62 -14.30
C PRO A 348 7.75 -14.15 -14.24
N TYR A 349 7.32 -14.79 -15.32
CA TYR A 349 7.49 -16.24 -15.47
C TYR A 349 8.98 -16.61 -15.55
N ASN A 350 9.39 -17.59 -14.78
CA ASN A 350 10.74 -18.16 -14.86
C ASN A 350 10.63 -19.70 -14.97
N PRO A 351 11.24 -20.31 -15.98
CA PRO A 351 11.15 -21.77 -16.21
C PRO A 351 11.94 -22.60 -15.20
N LYS A 352 12.86 -21.99 -14.43
CA LYS A 352 13.73 -22.70 -13.49
C LYS A 352 13.14 -22.78 -12.07
N HIS A 353 12.43 -21.74 -11.66
CA HIS A 353 11.82 -21.63 -10.31
C HIS A 353 10.72 -20.58 -10.32
N THR A 354 9.85 -20.60 -9.31
CA THR A 354 8.92 -19.48 -9.11
C THR A 354 9.68 -18.18 -8.79
N MET A 355 9.11 -17.04 -9.18
CA MET A 355 9.60 -15.74 -8.72
C MET A 355 8.83 -15.23 -7.48
N ALA A 356 7.78 -15.94 -7.08
CA ALA A 356 7.03 -15.67 -5.87
C ALA A 356 7.64 -16.36 -4.65
N GLU A 357 7.34 -15.83 -3.48
CA GLU A 357 7.70 -16.44 -2.20
C GLU A 357 7.11 -17.85 -2.07
N THR A 358 7.90 -18.78 -1.53
CA THR A 358 7.48 -20.16 -1.26
C THR A 358 8.16 -20.72 -0.02
N GLN A 359 7.42 -21.51 0.75
CA GLN A 359 8.01 -22.25 1.89
C GLN A 359 8.85 -23.48 1.48
N ALA A 360 8.99 -23.76 0.19
CA ALA A 360 9.87 -24.79 -0.32
C ALA A 360 11.35 -24.49 -0.09
N THR A 361 11.69 -23.21 0.15
CA THR A 361 13.05 -22.81 0.55
C THR A 361 13.03 -22.25 1.97
N SER A 362 14.10 -22.43 2.72
CA SER A 362 14.20 -22.02 4.13
C SER A 362 15.12 -20.82 4.35
N VAL A 363 15.71 -20.24 3.30
CA VAL A 363 16.76 -19.22 3.46
C VAL A 363 16.16 -17.86 3.85
N THR A 364 15.09 -17.44 3.20
CA THR A 364 14.49 -16.12 3.43
C THR A 364 12.97 -16.10 3.27
N ASN A 365 12.36 -17.21 2.86
CA ASN A 365 10.94 -17.28 2.49
C ASN A 365 10.15 -18.15 3.46
N TYR A 366 8.91 -17.79 3.68
CA TYR A 366 8.09 -18.38 4.73
C TYR A 366 6.67 -18.76 4.31
N ASN A 367 6.18 -18.31 3.14
CA ASN A 367 4.82 -18.51 2.71
C ASN A 367 4.77 -19.06 1.29
N ASP A 368 3.71 -19.78 0.97
CA ASP A 368 3.42 -20.16 -0.41
C ASP A 368 2.47 -19.15 -1.01
N MET A 369 2.96 -18.39 -1.99
CA MET A 369 2.20 -17.40 -2.74
C MET A 369 1.86 -17.93 -4.13
N PRO A 370 0.84 -17.42 -4.83
CA PRO A 370 0.64 -17.69 -6.25
C PRO A 370 1.92 -17.37 -7.04
N HIS A 371 2.19 -18.12 -8.11
CA HIS A 371 3.44 -17.98 -8.85
C HIS A 371 3.47 -16.73 -9.73
N ILE A 372 2.32 -16.37 -10.31
CA ILE A 372 2.20 -15.31 -11.32
C ILE A 372 1.50 -14.08 -10.73
N THR A 373 0.25 -14.22 -10.26
CA THR A 373 -0.47 -13.06 -9.75
C THR A 373 0.19 -12.44 -8.53
N TYR A 374 0.26 -11.13 -8.51
CA TYR A 374 0.58 -10.29 -7.36
C TYR A 374 -0.46 -9.17 -7.23
N ASP A 375 -1.73 -9.51 -7.34
CA ASP A 375 -2.85 -8.54 -7.29
C ASP A 375 -2.88 -7.73 -5.99
N PHE A 376 -2.49 -8.33 -4.89
CA PHE A 376 -2.48 -7.78 -3.54
C PHE A 376 -3.84 -7.26 -3.07
N GLN A 377 -4.89 -7.38 -3.86
CA GLN A 377 -6.19 -6.74 -3.63
C GLN A 377 -6.06 -5.23 -3.35
N ALA A 378 -5.06 -4.61 -3.97
CA ALA A 378 -4.71 -3.20 -3.81
C ALA A 378 -5.79 -2.27 -4.41
N MET A 379 -5.66 -0.95 -4.21
CA MET A 379 -6.57 0.04 -4.79
C MET A 379 -6.62 -0.08 -6.32
N LEU A 380 -5.48 -0.30 -6.94
CA LEU A 380 -5.34 -0.73 -8.33
C LEU A 380 -4.77 -2.14 -8.33
N GLY A 381 -5.52 -3.10 -8.86
CA GLY A 381 -5.12 -4.50 -8.87
C GLY A 381 -4.03 -4.83 -9.88
N GLU A 382 -3.82 -6.11 -10.14
CA GLU A 382 -2.74 -6.63 -10.97
C GLU A 382 -2.68 -6.00 -12.36
N MET A 383 -3.83 -5.84 -13.03
CA MET A 383 -3.95 -5.27 -14.36
C MET A 383 -4.29 -3.77 -14.34
N GLY A 384 -4.15 -3.12 -13.19
CA GLY A 384 -4.56 -1.73 -12.99
C GLY A 384 -6.08 -1.53 -12.85
N GLN A 385 -6.84 -2.62 -12.75
CA GLN A 385 -8.28 -2.54 -12.47
C GLN A 385 -8.52 -2.03 -11.05
N PRO A 386 -9.55 -1.16 -10.86
CA PRO A 386 -9.83 -0.63 -9.53
C PRO A 386 -10.49 -1.68 -8.62
N ASN A 387 -10.01 -1.79 -7.40
CA ASN A 387 -10.80 -2.29 -6.29
C ASN A 387 -11.67 -1.13 -5.81
N TRP A 388 -12.88 -1.02 -6.37
CA TRP A 388 -13.71 0.18 -6.26
C TRP A 388 -13.90 0.68 -4.83
N THR A 389 -14.11 -0.20 -3.86
CA THR A 389 -14.29 0.23 -2.48
C THR A 389 -13.01 0.84 -1.91
N ALA A 390 -11.88 0.17 -2.07
CA ALA A 390 -10.58 0.68 -1.62
C ALA A 390 -10.20 1.96 -2.37
N TRP A 391 -10.40 1.98 -3.69
CA TRP A 391 -10.14 3.14 -4.54
C TRP A 391 -10.93 4.37 -4.10
N HIS A 392 -12.25 4.25 -3.98
CA HIS A 392 -13.11 5.37 -3.62
C HIS A 392 -12.79 5.90 -2.22
N GLU A 393 -12.76 5.03 -1.23
CA GLU A 393 -12.55 5.44 0.15
C GLU A 393 -11.18 6.09 0.37
N SER A 394 -10.13 5.53 -0.22
CA SER A 394 -8.77 6.09 -0.12
C SER A 394 -8.67 7.43 -0.85
N ARG A 395 -9.20 7.53 -2.07
CA ARG A 395 -9.18 8.76 -2.86
C ARG A 395 -9.89 9.92 -2.15
N LEU A 396 -11.05 9.66 -1.55
CA LEU A 396 -11.77 10.68 -0.79
C LEU A 396 -10.94 11.20 0.40
N LEU A 397 -10.27 10.30 1.12
CA LEU A 397 -9.35 10.68 2.20
C LEU A 397 -8.15 11.48 1.67
N HIS A 398 -7.56 11.02 0.57
CA HIS A 398 -6.37 11.69 -0.01
C HIS A 398 -6.68 13.08 -0.55
N GLN A 399 -7.87 13.29 -1.11
CA GLN A 399 -8.31 14.63 -1.53
C GLN A 399 -8.53 15.56 -0.33
N PHE A 400 -9.03 15.05 0.78
CA PHE A 400 -9.06 15.81 2.03
C PHE A 400 -7.64 16.18 2.49
N LEU A 401 -6.70 15.25 2.47
CA LEU A 401 -5.31 15.52 2.85
C LEU A 401 -4.61 16.49 1.91
N ALA A 402 -4.97 16.49 0.62
CA ALA A 402 -4.42 17.45 -0.35
C ALA A 402 -4.81 18.90 -0.02
N ASP A 403 -6.01 19.13 0.52
CA ASP A 403 -6.50 20.46 0.85
C ASP A 403 -6.13 20.93 2.26
N TRP A 404 -6.03 20.02 3.24
CA TRP A 404 -5.84 20.37 4.64
C TRP A 404 -4.69 19.62 5.33
N GLY A 405 -3.87 18.90 4.57
CA GLY A 405 -2.76 18.14 5.13
C GLY A 405 -1.66 19.01 5.71
N GLU A 406 -1.44 20.23 5.19
CA GLU A 406 -0.45 21.17 5.73
C GLU A 406 -0.79 21.51 7.20
N GLU A 407 -2.01 21.93 7.47
CA GLU A 407 -2.46 22.27 8.82
C GLU A 407 -2.48 21.04 9.73
N LEU A 408 -2.98 19.91 9.19
CA LEU A 408 -3.04 18.65 9.91
C LEU A 408 -1.65 18.18 10.36
N SER A 409 -0.63 18.32 9.50
CA SER A 409 0.74 17.92 9.79
C SER A 409 1.35 18.65 10.98
N GLN A 410 0.86 19.85 11.29
CA GLN A 410 1.37 20.71 12.37
C GLN A 410 0.58 20.58 13.67
N MET A 411 -0.53 19.83 13.68
CA MET A 411 -1.34 19.64 14.87
C MET A 411 -0.68 18.67 15.85
N ASP A 412 -0.83 18.95 17.13
CA ASP A 412 -0.47 18.01 18.18
C ASP A 412 -1.44 16.83 18.21
N VAL A 413 -0.91 15.67 18.58
CA VAL A 413 -1.69 14.44 18.69
C VAL A 413 -2.29 14.33 20.08
N ASP A 414 -3.59 14.13 20.14
CA ASP A 414 -4.31 13.79 21.37
C ASP A 414 -5.03 12.46 21.14
N THR A 415 -4.48 11.38 21.67
CA THR A 415 -5.07 10.05 21.55
C THR A 415 -6.18 9.86 22.58
N LEU A 416 -7.28 9.21 22.15
CA LEU A 416 -8.40 8.91 23.05
C LEU A 416 -7.96 7.98 24.18
N SER A 417 -8.44 8.26 25.39
CA SER A 417 -8.16 7.42 26.57
C SER A 417 -8.88 6.08 26.55
N ASP A 418 -9.98 5.98 25.80
CA ASP A 418 -10.76 4.76 25.62
C ASP A 418 -10.70 4.29 24.16
N HIS A 419 -9.77 3.38 23.90
CA HIS A 419 -9.49 2.86 22.57
C HIS A 419 -10.23 1.55 22.32
N ASN A 420 -11.34 1.62 21.60
CA ASN A 420 -11.97 0.42 21.07
C ASN A 420 -11.32 0.04 19.74
N ALA A 421 -11.02 -1.24 19.57
CA ALA A 421 -10.53 -1.76 18.29
C ALA A 421 -11.63 -1.65 17.25
N PHE A 422 -11.38 -0.92 16.17
CA PHE A 422 -12.40 -0.60 15.17
C PHE A 422 -12.84 -1.80 14.35
N ARG A 423 -11.97 -2.73 14.05
CA ARG A 423 -12.35 -3.85 13.18
C ARG A 423 -13.43 -4.75 13.77
N GLY A 424 -13.47 -4.96 15.07
CA GLY A 424 -14.54 -5.71 15.74
C GLY A 424 -15.92 -5.06 15.65
N SER A 425 -15.96 -3.77 15.32
CA SER A 425 -17.20 -3.00 15.11
C SER A 425 -17.31 -2.49 13.67
N PHE A 426 -16.43 -2.92 12.80
CA PHE A 426 -16.24 -2.39 11.47
C PHE A 426 -17.45 -2.58 10.55
N GLU A 427 -18.12 -3.71 10.64
CA GLU A 427 -19.36 -3.97 9.89
C GLU A 427 -20.51 -3.05 10.30
N PHE A 428 -20.42 -2.47 11.50
CA PHE A 428 -21.43 -1.58 12.05
C PHE A 428 -21.11 -0.11 11.78
N HIS A 429 -19.93 0.16 11.25
CA HIS A 429 -19.41 1.50 11.19
C HIS A 429 -19.00 1.90 9.79
N ASN A 430 -19.95 2.46 9.14
CA ASN A 430 -19.63 3.50 8.17
C ASN A 430 -19.00 4.74 8.86
N ASP A 431 -18.93 4.73 10.17
CA ASP A 431 -18.33 5.75 11.05
C ASP A 431 -16.92 5.35 11.41
N TYR A 432 -16.05 5.08 10.46
CA TYR A 432 -14.68 4.64 10.74
C TYR A 432 -13.85 5.71 11.43
N VAL A 433 -14.39 6.84 11.65
CA VAL A 433 -13.77 7.84 12.45
C VAL A 433 -14.71 8.26 13.51
N ARG A 434 -14.68 7.51 14.57
CA ARG A 434 -15.44 7.92 15.71
C ARG A 434 -14.61 8.69 16.65
N ILE A 435 -14.85 9.95 16.57
CA ILE A 435 -14.97 10.69 17.78
C ILE A 435 -16.43 10.95 17.92
N LEU A 436 -17.04 10.17 18.78
CA LEU A 436 -18.38 10.44 19.23
C LEU A 436 -18.28 11.43 20.38
N ASN A 437 -18.95 12.58 20.25
CA ASN A 437 -19.30 13.32 21.44
C ASN A 437 -20.49 12.62 22.15
N GLU A 438 -20.81 13.07 23.34
CA GLU A 438 -21.92 12.56 24.17
C GLU A 438 -23.28 12.63 23.46
N GLU A 439 -23.42 13.45 22.41
CA GLU A 439 -24.62 13.64 21.60
C GLU A 439 -24.67 12.70 20.39
N GLY A 440 -23.67 11.81 20.22
CA GLY A 440 -23.60 10.86 19.09
C GLY A 440 -23.17 11.50 17.79
N THR A 441 -22.60 12.70 17.81
CA THR A 441 -22.02 13.38 16.66
C THR A 441 -20.67 12.76 16.34
N SER A 442 -20.49 12.27 15.13
CA SER A 442 -19.20 11.78 14.68
C SER A 442 -18.52 12.81 13.79
N TYR A 443 -17.24 12.91 13.95
CA TYR A 443 -16.38 13.72 13.11
C TYR A 443 -15.39 12.82 12.41
N ILE A 444 -15.00 13.18 11.24
CA ILE A 444 -13.72 12.72 10.73
C ILE A 444 -12.69 13.65 11.33
N THR A 445 -12.02 13.18 12.35
CA THR A 445 -10.92 13.89 12.92
C THR A 445 -9.73 12.97 13.03
N PRO A 446 -8.91 12.88 11.98
CA PRO A 446 -7.56 12.42 12.19
C PRO A 446 -7.02 13.20 13.39
N ARG A 447 -6.36 12.53 14.33
CA ARG A 447 -5.75 13.16 15.51
C ARG A 447 -6.72 13.77 16.51
N ASN A 448 -7.93 13.26 16.62
CA ASN A 448 -8.89 13.71 17.62
C ASN A 448 -9.15 15.22 17.67
N TRP A 449 -8.89 15.94 16.60
CA TRP A 449 -9.33 17.33 16.58
C TRP A 449 -10.74 17.38 16.01
N HIS A 450 -11.61 17.98 16.75
CA HIS A 450 -12.90 18.38 16.23
C HIS A 450 -12.66 19.29 15.03
N LEU A 451 -13.51 19.22 14.01
CA LEU A 451 -13.50 20.21 12.94
C LEU A 451 -13.72 21.62 13.53
N LYS A 452 -12.90 21.93 14.50
CA LYS A 452 -12.74 23.29 14.94
C LYS A 452 -11.81 23.95 13.96
N THR A 453 -12.32 24.87 13.29
CA THR A 453 -11.81 26.16 12.91
C THR A 453 -10.42 26.32 12.42
N SER A 454 -9.43 25.74 13.07
CA SER A 454 -8.06 25.93 12.66
C SER A 454 -7.77 25.32 11.32
N THR A 455 -8.40 24.23 10.98
CA THR A 455 -8.17 23.49 9.73
C THR A 455 -8.87 24.12 8.53
N LEU A 456 -9.95 24.82 8.78
CA LEU A 456 -10.71 25.50 7.72
C LEU A 456 -10.45 27.01 7.71
N GLN A 457 -9.59 27.50 8.58
CA GLN A 457 -9.18 28.91 8.62
C GLN A 457 -8.39 29.37 7.41
N SER A 458 -7.79 28.46 6.67
CA SER A 458 -7.15 28.79 5.38
C SER A 458 -8.11 29.39 4.36
N PHE A 459 -9.42 29.27 4.62
CA PHE A 459 -10.46 29.80 3.76
C PHE A 459 -10.85 31.25 4.00
N ASN A 460 -10.23 31.96 4.85
CA ASN A 460 -10.60 33.30 5.24
C ASN A 460 -11.18 33.37 6.66
N SER A 461 -10.31 33.62 7.53
CA SER A 461 -10.27 33.99 8.95
C SER A 461 -11.54 34.17 9.82
N SER A 462 -12.75 34.02 9.32
CA SER A 462 -13.96 34.33 10.07
C SER A 462 -14.98 33.20 10.22
N ILE A 463 -14.71 32.02 9.64
CA ILE A 463 -15.65 30.92 9.68
C ILE A 463 -15.19 29.82 10.61
N LEU A 464 -16.05 29.50 11.57
CA LEU A 464 -15.91 28.45 12.51
C LEU A 464 -16.85 27.31 12.15
N ILE A 465 -16.32 26.16 11.74
CA ILE A 465 -17.08 24.93 11.74
C ILE A 465 -16.83 24.25 13.06
N ASP A 466 -17.82 24.36 13.95
CA ASP A 466 -17.69 23.84 15.32
C ASP A 466 -17.66 22.30 15.30
N TRP A 467 -18.54 21.71 14.48
CA TRP A 467 -18.65 20.27 14.26
C TRP A 467 -19.50 19.97 13.02
N ALA A 468 -19.42 18.75 12.51
CA ALA A 468 -20.26 18.23 11.45
C ALA A 468 -20.58 16.76 11.67
N THR A 469 -21.79 16.30 11.29
CA THR A 469 -22.15 14.89 11.14
C THR A 469 -21.97 14.47 9.68
N ALA A 470 -20.91 14.93 9.06
CA ALA A 470 -20.50 14.68 7.68
C ALA A 470 -18.97 14.71 7.60
N GLU A 471 -18.40 13.97 6.69
CA GLU A 471 -16.96 13.92 6.47
C GLU A 471 -16.49 15.13 5.66
N PRO A 472 -15.42 15.84 6.03
CA PRO A 472 -14.83 16.83 5.14
C PRO A 472 -14.20 16.13 3.93
N PHE A 473 -14.36 16.75 2.77
CA PHE A 473 -13.92 16.12 1.53
C PHE A 473 -12.89 16.96 0.77
N CYS A 474 -13.31 18.08 0.21
CA CYS A 474 -12.42 18.95 -0.55
C CYS A 474 -13.00 20.35 -0.70
N GLN A 475 -12.17 21.24 -1.24
CA GLN A 475 -12.59 22.55 -1.73
C GLN A 475 -12.43 22.57 -3.24
N ALA A 476 -13.49 22.94 -3.94
CA ALA A 476 -13.47 23.10 -5.38
C ALA A 476 -14.56 24.09 -5.81
N ASP A 477 -14.37 24.81 -6.92
CA ASP A 477 -15.34 25.77 -7.45
C ASP A 477 -15.83 26.84 -6.45
N GLY A 478 -15.00 27.17 -5.44
CA GLY A 478 -15.35 28.06 -4.34
C GLY A 478 -16.38 27.47 -3.35
N ILE A 479 -16.55 26.15 -3.35
CA ILE A 479 -17.44 25.40 -2.48
C ILE A 479 -16.64 24.49 -1.56
N ILE A 480 -16.99 24.44 -0.27
CA ILE A 480 -16.47 23.46 0.69
C ILE A 480 -17.39 22.25 0.67
N TYR A 481 -16.85 21.11 0.27
CA TYR A 481 -17.58 19.85 0.17
C TYR A 481 -17.40 18.98 1.40
N PHE A 482 -18.52 18.38 1.82
CA PHE A 482 -18.59 17.32 2.81
C PHE A 482 -19.24 16.09 2.20
N ILE A 483 -19.09 14.94 2.83
CA ILE A 483 -19.69 13.66 2.45
C ILE A 483 -20.61 13.21 3.59
N ALA A 484 -21.83 12.86 3.26
CA ALA A 484 -22.77 12.31 4.22
C ALA A 484 -22.26 10.97 4.79
N ILE A 485 -22.43 10.77 6.09
CA ILE A 485 -22.19 9.50 6.76
C ILE A 485 -23.46 8.66 6.63
N ASP A 486 -23.32 7.42 6.19
CA ASP A 486 -24.44 6.52 5.97
C ASP A 486 -25.25 6.33 7.27
N GLY A 487 -26.57 6.36 7.12
CA GLY A 487 -27.50 6.24 8.23
C GLY A 487 -27.64 7.51 9.10
N LYS A 488 -26.88 8.59 8.83
CA LYS A 488 -26.97 9.85 9.59
C LYS A 488 -27.55 10.99 8.75
N LYS A 489 -28.35 11.82 9.39
CA LYS A 489 -28.77 13.10 8.79
C LYS A 489 -27.61 14.10 8.90
N PRO A 490 -27.15 14.71 7.80
CA PRO A 490 -26.07 15.65 7.85
C PRO A 490 -26.50 16.92 8.60
N GLN A 491 -25.64 17.35 9.51
CA GLN A 491 -25.74 18.61 10.25
C GLN A 491 -24.34 19.24 10.31
N LEU A 492 -24.27 20.53 10.18
CA LEU A 492 -23.06 21.32 10.37
C LEU A 492 -23.35 22.46 11.35
N SER A 493 -22.50 22.62 12.35
CA SER A 493 -22.51 23.84 13.19
C SER A 493 -21.49 24.81 12.60
N ILE A 494 -21.97 25.94 12.12
CA ILE A 494 -21.13 26.98 11.51
C ILE A 494 -21.34 28.28 12.28
N ASN A 495 -20.28 28.78 12.94
CA ASN A 495 -20.31 29.93 13.84
C ASN A 495 -21.43 29.79 14.88
N GLY A 496 -21.56 28.63 15.51
CA GLY A 496 -22.58 28.31 16.50
C GLY A 496 -23.99 28.11 15.98
N LYS A 497 -24.21 28.19 14.65
CA LYS A 497 -25.52 27.97 14.04
C LYS A 497 -25.59 26.58 13.41
N ILE A 498 -26.51 25.76 13.87
CA ILE A 498 -26.75 24.41 13.32
C ILE A 498 -27.55 24.51 12.03
N ILE A 499 -27.05 23.88 11.00
CA ILE A 499 -27.67 23.80 9.67
C ILE A 499 -27.83 22.32 9.30
N ALA A 500 -29.02 21.93 8.84
CA ALA A 500 -29.31 20.62 8.28
C ALA A 500 -29.44 20.74 6.75
N PRO A 501 -28.38 20.54 5.98
CA PRO A 501 -28.38 20.75 4.55
C PRO A 501 -29.16 19.63 3.81
N LYS A 502 -29.63 19.95 2.60
CA LYS A 502 -30.09 18.93 1.65
C LYS A 502 -28.89 18.35 0.92
N LEU A 503 -28.86 17.03 0.79
CA LEU A 503 -27.80 16.34 0.04
C LEU A 503 -27.71 16.84 -1.40
N ASN A 504 -26.49 16.92 -1.92
CA ASN A 504 -26.13 17.28 -3.28
C ASN A 504 -26.64 18.68 -3.73
N LYS A 505 -26.91 19.56 -2.76
CA LYS A 505 -27.35 20.94 -3.03
C LYS A 505 -26.47 21.93 -2.28
N PRO A 506 -25.82 22.86 -2.99
CA PRO A 506 -25.07 23.94 -2.35
C PRO A 506 -25.97 24.83 -1.48
N PHE A 507 -25.42 25.31 -0.38
CA PHE A 507 -26.05 26.29 0.51
C PHE A 507 -25.05 27.31 1.00
N LYS A 508 -25.51 28.51 1.38
CA LYS A 508 -24.66 29.56 1.90
C LYS A 508 -24.78 29.67 3.41
N ALA A 509 -23.63 29.81 4.07
CA ALA A 509 -23.56 30.11 5.51
C ALA A 509 -22.33 30.97 5.77
N SER A 510 -22.48 32.01 6.60
CA SER A 510 -21.39 32.91 7.02
C SER A 510 -20.52 33.43 5.86
N GLY A 511 -21.13 33.71 4.72
CA GLY A 511 -20.45 34.26 3.54
C GLY A 511 -19.80 33.23 2.62
N MET A 512 -19.78 31.94 3.00
CA MET A 512 -19.22 30.83 2.21
C MET A 512 -20.30 29.93 1.65
N THR A 513 -19.93 29.16 0.64
CA THR A 513 -20.78 28.12 0.03
C THR A 513 -20.31 26.74 0.47
N PHE A 514 -21.23 25.91 0.89
CA PHE A 514 -21.02 24.54 1.32
C PHE A 514 -21.91 23.59 0.53
N CYS A 515 -21.50 22.34 0.41
CA CYS A 515 -22.31 21.27 -0.15
C CYS A 515 -22.02 19.96 0.60
N VAL A 516 -23.06 19.21 0.96
CA VAL A 516 -22.91 17.86 1.47
C VAL A 516 -23.34 16.90 0.37
N LEU A 517 -22.39 16.15 -0.16
CA LEU A 517 -22.63 15.09 -1.14
C LEU A 517 -23.15 13.83 -0.46
N SER A 518 -24.04 13.10 -1.13
CA SER A 518 -24.27 11.70 -0.74
C SER A 518 -23.01 10.88 -1.01
N ARG A 519 -22.83 9.74 -0.32
CA ARG A 519 -21.65 8.91 -0.51
C ARG A 519 -21.51 8.40 -1.95
N GLU A 520 -22.63 7.98 -2.56
CA GLU A 520 -22.63 7.55 -3.97
C GLU A 520 -22.17 8.69 -4.90
N LYS A 521 -22.63 9.91 -4.64
CA LYS A 521 -22.19 11.07 -5.45
C LYS A 521 -20.72 11.41 -5.21
N ALA A 522 -20.23 11.27 -3.99
CA ALA A 522 -18.82 11.48 -3.66
C ALA A 522 -17.91 10.44 -4.33
N TYR A 523 -18.37 9.20 -4.49
CA TYR A 523 -17.60 8.17 -5.21
C TYR A 523 -17.38 8.51 -6.67
N THR A 524 -18.27 9.24 -7.30
CA THR A 524 -18.08 9.71 -8.68
C THR A 524 -17.35 11.05 -8.79
N ALA A 525 -17.06 11.73 -7.67
CA ALA A 525 -16.46 13.07 -7.66
C ALA A 525 -14.93 13.02 -7.69
N TYR A 526 -14.33 13.71 -8.65
CA TYR A 526 -12.87 13.86 -8.83
C TYR A 526 -12.51 15.34 -8.80
N LYS A 527 -11.65 15.73 -7.87
CA LYS A 527 -11.07 17.08 -7.87
C LYS A 527 -9.85 17.09 -8.79
N ILE A 528 -9.92 17.91 -9.85
CA ILE A 528 -8.81 18.14 -10.79
C ILE A 528 -8.59 19.65 -10.86
N GLY A 529 -7.43 20.12 -10.42
CA GLY A 529 -7.20 21.54 -10.18
C GLY A 529 -8.15 22.09 -9.11
N ASP A 530 -8.85 23.16 -9.43
CA ASP A 530 -9.86 23.78 -8.55
C ASP A 530 -11.32 23.44 -8.94
N LYS A 531 -11.50 22.37 -9.74
CA LYS A 531 -12.83 21.95 -10.22
C LYS A 531 -13.16 20.53 -9.78
N LEU A 532 -14.47 20.28 -9.65
CA LEU A 532 -15.00 18.96 -9.34
C LEU A 532 -15.69 18.37 -10.58
N TYR A 533 -15.18 17.22 -11.03
CA TYR A 533 -15.69 16.43 -12.14
C TYR A 533 -16.38 15.18 -11.60
N TYR A 534 -17.24 14.54 -12.41
CA TYR A 534 -18.02 13.39 -11.96
C TYR A 534 -18.00 12.28 -13.01
N SER A 535 -17.52 11.10 -12.64
CA SER A 535 -17.49 9.91 -13.49
C SER A 535 -17.66 8.64 -12.65
N ASP A 536 -18.27 7.62 -13.24
CA ASP A 536 -18.30 6.25 -12.69
C ASP A 536 -16.99 5.47 -13.00
N GLY A 537 -16.17 5.99 -13.93
CA GLY A 537 -14.84 5.50 -14.26
C GLY A 537 -13.74 6.16 -13.41
N ILE A 538 -12.48 5.91 -13.77
CA ILE A 538 -11.32 6.60 -13.22
C ILE A 538 -11.00 7.81 -14.09
N LEU A 539 -11.11 9.02 -13.54
CA LEU A 539 -10.60 10.22 -14.19
C LEU A 539 -9.16 10.48 -13.79
N TYR A 540 -8.30 10.70 -14.76
CA TYR A 540 -6.90 11.07 -14.56
C TYR A 540 -6.44 12.09 -15.62
N GLN A 541 -5.35 12.80 -15.33
CA GLN A 541 -4.75 13.76 -16.25
C GLN A 541 -3.62 13.14 -17.04
N ASP A 542 -3.64 13.35 -18.36
CA ASP A 542 -2.52 13.13 -19.27
C ASP A 542 -2.15 14.49 -19.91
N GLY A 543 -1.12 15.11 -19.38
CA GLY A 543 -0.83 16.51 -19.68
C GLY A 543 -1.98 17.44 -19.27
N ASP A 544 -2.54 18.17 -20.23
CA ASP A 544 -3.70 19.08 -20.02
C ASP A 544 -5.05 18.40 -20.30
N ILE A 545 -5.04 17.15 -20.75
CA ILE A 545 -6.25 16.40 -21.12
C ILE A 545 -6.73 15.60 -19.90
N ILE A 546 -8.03 15.59 -19.69
CA ILE A 546 -8.67 14.70 -18.72
C ILE A 546 -9.08 13.43 -19.47
N MET A 547 -8.58 12.30 -18.99
CA MET A 547 -8.90 10.97 -19.53
C MET A 547 -9.85 10.24 -18.59
N GLU A 548 -10.72 9.44 -19.15
CA GLU A 548 -11.59 8.52 -18.43
C GLU A 548 -11.25 7.07 -18.76
N GLU A 549 -11.02 6.26 -17.74
CA GLU A 549 -10.87 4.81 -17.85
C GLU A 549 -12.10 4.12 -17.28
N THR A 550 -12.74 3.27 -18.09
CA THR A 550 -13.88 2.46 -17.67
C THR A 550 -13.60 0.97 -17.90
N TRP A 551 -14.21 0.13 -17.07
CA TRP A 551 -14.16 -1.31 -17.19
C TRP A 551 -15.57 -1.86 -17.40
N GLN A 552 -15.81 -2.46 -18.55
CA GLN A 552 -17.14 -2.94 -18.94
C GLN A 552 -17.12 -4.41 -19.35
N THR A 553 -18.19 -5.13 -19.00
CA THR A 553 -18.38 -6.49 -19.48
C THR A 553 -18.95 -6.45 -20.91
N LEU A 554 -18.25 -7.11 -21.83
CA LEU A 554 -18.75 -7.28 -23.19
C LEU A 554 -19.75 -8.46 -23.25
N PRO A 555 -20.80 -8.36 -24.10
CA PRO A 555 -21.78 -9.43 -24.26
C PRO A 555 -21.27 -10.63 -25.09
N THR A 556 -19.98 -10.69 -25.33
CA THR A 556 -19.32 -11.73 -26.15
C THR A 556 -19.18 -13.03 -25.37
N PRO A 557 -19.77 -14.15 -25.85
CA PRO A 557 -19.63 -15.43 -25.17
C PRO A 557 -18.22 -15.99 -25.35
N VAL A 558 -17.70 -16.62 -24.31
CA VAL A 558 -16.48 -17.41 -24.36
C VAL A 558 -16.88 -18.88 -24.31
N ASN A 559 -16.41 -19.64 -25.29
CA ASN A 559 -16.68 -21.09 -25.33
C ASN A 559 -15.59 -21.83 -24.56
N TYR A 560 -16.00 -22.70 -23.67
CA TYR A 560 -15.12 -23.57 -22.91
C TYR A 560 -15.73 -24.97 -22.76
N VAL A 561 -14.90 -25.99 -22.81
CA VAL A 561 -15.32 -27.40 -22.74
C VAL A 561 -14.46 -28.11 -21.71
N LEU A 562 -15.12 -28.82 -20.79
CA LEU A 562 -14.44 -29.73 -19.86
C LEU A 562 -13.86 -30.92 -20.66
N THR A 563 -12.55 -31.04 -20.66
CA THR A 563 -11.82 -32.09 -21.41
C THR A 563 -11.29 -33.19 -20.49
N LYS A 564 -11.18 -32.90 -19.19
CA LYS A 564 -10.75 -33.87 -18.19
C LYS A 564 -11.46 -33.59 -16.86
N GLU A 565 -12.11 -34.59 -16.30
CA GLU A 565 -12.65 -34.56 -14.96
C GLU A 565 -11.53 -34.59 -13.90
N HIS A 566 -11.80 -34.07 -12.69
CA HIS A 566 -10.82 -34.10 -11.61
C HIS A 566 -10.54 -35.54 -11.12
N GLY A 567 -9.27 -35.80 -10.77
CA GLY A 567 -8.80 -37.09 -10.24
C GLY A 567 -8.97 -37.27 -8.74
N GLY A 568 -9.84 -36.48 -8.09
CA GLY A 568 -10.04 -36.50 -6.63
C GLY A 568 -9.18 -35.49 -5.86
N LEU A 569 -9.30 -35.51 -4.55
CA LEU A 569 -8.57 -34.60 -3.67
C LEU A 569 -7.07 -34.97 -3.63
N ARG A 570 -6.22 -33.96 -3.53
CA ARG A 570 -4.79 -34.17 -3.23
C ARG A 570 -4.60 -34.41 -1.73
N ASN A 571 -3.45 -34.95 -1.35
CA ASN A 571 -3.02 -34.98 0.03
C ASN A 571 -2.26 -33.67 0.32
N VAL A 572 -2.79 -32.82 1.20
CA VAL A 572 -2.17 -31.54 1.56
C VAL A 572 -1.07 -31.80 2.58
N ALA A 573 0.19 -31.64 2.15
CA ALA A 573 1.34 -31.74 3.04
C ALA A 573 1.48 -30.47 3.91
N MET A 574 2.10 -30.60 5.06
CA MET A 574 2.57 -29.48 5.86
C MET A 574 3.96 -29.08 5.38
N GLY A 575 4.14 -27.82 5.02
CA GLY A 575 5.42 -27.30 4.57
C GLY A 575 6.42 -27.02 5.68
N SER A 576 7.56 -26.44 5.34
CA SER A 576 8.65 -26.11 6.27
C SER A 576 8.21 -25.19 7.41
N GLN A 577 7.20 -24.38 7.19
CA GLN A 577 6.63 -23.43 8.16
C GLN A 577 5.47 -24.02 8.98
N LYS A 578 5.23 -25.33 8.87
CA LYS A 578 4.15 -26.06 9.58
C LYS A 578 2.74 -25.57 9.25
N VAL A 579 2.55 -25.03 8.09
CA VAL A 579 1.26 -24.71 7.50
C VAL A 579 1.06 -25.48 6.19
N ALA A 580 -0.17 -25.53 5.69
CA ALA A 580 -0.48 -26.22 4.45
C ALA A 580 0.42 -25.74 3.30
N ALA A 581 1.05 -26.68 2.60
CA ALA A 581 1.86 -26.40 1.44
C ALA A 581 1.03 -26.34 0.16
N GLN A 582 1.39 -25.44 -0.73
CA GLN A 582 0.77 -25.32 -2.06
C GLN A 582 0.90 -26.60 -2.88
N PRO A 583 0.07 -26.78 -3.94
CA PRO A 583 0.16 -27.93 -4.81
C PRO A 583 1.54 -28.08 -5.47
N THR A 584 2.05 -29.29 -5.48
CA THR A 584 3.21 -29.66 -6.28
C THR A 584 2.80 -29.86 -7.77
N GLU A 585 3.77 -29.88 -8.68
CA GLU A 585 3.46 -30.11 -10.10
C GLU A 585 2.72 -31.44 -10.33
N SER A 586 3.03 -32.49 -9.56
CA SER A 586 2.32 -33.77 -9.66
C SER A 586 0.86 -33.70 -9.15
N ASP A 587 0.54 -32.78 -8.23
CA ASP A 587 -0.84 -32.59 -7.77
C ASP A 587 -1.75 -32.07 -8.88
N TRP A 588 -1.20 -31.28 -9.82
CA TRP A 588 -1.95 -30.74 -10.96
C TRP A 588 -2.44 -31.81 -11.94
N GLU A 589 -1.93 -33.02 -11.87
CA GLU A 589 -2.50 -34.18 -12.60
C GLU A 589 -3.93 -34.51 -12.13
N LYS A 590 -4.31 -34.12 -10.94
CA LYS A 590 -5.66 -34.31 -10.37
C LYS A 590 -6.65 -33.20 -10.74
N ALA A 591 -6.18 -32.13 -11.38
CA ALA A 591 -7.04 -31.01 -11.75
C ALA A 591 -8.09 -31.43 -12.79
N ALA A 592 -9.27 -30.82 -12.70
CA ALA A 592 -10.18 -30.74 -13.83
C ALA A 592 -9.61 -29.76 -14.86
N VAL A 593 -9.79 -30.06 -16.16
CA VAL A 593 -9.22 -29.27 -17.26
C VAL A 593 -10.32 -28.84 -18.21
N TRP A 594 -10.35 -27.53 -18.47
CA TRP A 594 -11.19 -26.93 -19.50
C TRP A 594 -10.32 -26.36 -20.62
N ASN A 595 -10.70 -26.63 -21.87
CA ASN A 595 -10.16 -25.93 -23.02
C ASN A 595 -11.01 -24.70 -23.32
N ILE A 596 -10.39 -23.54 -23.47
CA ILE A 596 -11.04 -22.28 -23.81
C ILE A 596 -10.81 -21.99 -25.28
N SER A 597 -11.88 -21.63 -26.01
CA SER A 597 -11.86 -21.35 -27.45
C SER A 597 -12.64 -20.07 -27.79
N SER A 598 -12.71 -19.73 -29.07
CA SER A 598 -13.41 -18.55 -29.62
C SER A 598 -12.79 -17.18 -29.26
N LEU A 599 -11.55 -17.15 -28.74
CA LEU A 599 -10.88 -15.88 -28.44
C LEU A 599 -10.35 -15.18 -29.69
N ASN A 600 -10.11 -15.92 -30.78
CA ASN A 600 -9.59 -15.37 -32.05
C ASN A 600 -10.60 -14.50 -32.80
N GLU A 601 -11.88 -14.55 -32.42
CA GLU A 601 -12.94 -13.71 -32.99
C GLU A 601 -13.02 -12.33 -32.31
N LEU A 602 -12.30 -12.15 -31.20
CA LEU A 602 -12.25 -10.90 -30.48
C LEU A 602 -11.31 -9.91 -31.17
N ASN A 603 -11.68 -8.62 -31.09
CA ASN A 603 -10.87 -7.57 -31.70
C ASN A 603 -9.59 -7.34 -30.86
N GLU A 604 -8.45 -7.77 -31.40
CA GLU A 604 -7.14 -7.62 -30.75
C GLU A 604 -6.66 -6.18 -30.55
N ASN A 605 -7.32 -5.22 -31.21
CA ASN A 605 -7.02 -3.78 -31.01
C ASN A 605 -7.68 -3.20 -29.77
N LEU A 606 -8.58 -3.96 -29.11
CA LEU A 606 -9.19 -3.55 -27.86
C LEU A 606 -8.36 -4.08 -26.68
N ASP A 607 -8.36 -3.36 -25.59
CA ASP A 607 -7.69 -3.76 -24.36
C ASP A 607 -8.62 -4.68 -23.54
N LEU A 608 -8.50 -5.98 -23.80
CA LEU A 608 -9.42 -7.00 -23.34
C LEU A 608 -8.80 -7.93 -22.30
N TYR A 609 -9.67 -8.40 -21.39
CA TYR A 609 -9.32 -9.32 -20.30
C TYR A 609 -10.36 -10.43 -20.18
N LEU A 610 -9.94 -11.62 -19.77
CA LEU A 610 -10.84 -12.66 -19.30
C LEU A 610 -11.01 -12.56 -17.78
N GLN A 611 -12.24 -12.46 -17.33
CA GLN A 611 -12.61 -12.62 -15.93
C GLN A 611 -13.17 -14.03 -15.72
N ILE A 612 -12.45 -14.85 -14.97
CA ILE A 612 -12.76 -16.25 -14.74
C ILE A 612 -13.26 -16.43 -13.32
N SER A 613 -14.55 -16.74 -13.17
CA SER A 613 -15.17 -17.04 -11.88
C SER A 613 -15.22 -18.55 -11.70
N TYR A 614 -14.63 -19.03 -10.63
CA TYR A 614 -14.54 -20.45 -10.33
C TYR A 614 -14.62 -20.68 -8.80
N GLN A 615 -14.84 -21.92 -8.41
CA GLN A 615 -14.68 -22.39 -7.04
C GLN A 615 -13.77 -23.63 -7.06
N GLY A 616 -12.86 -23.72 -6.09
CA GLY A 616 -11.89 -24.81 -6.02
C GLY A 616 -10.74 -24.50 -5.07
N ASP A 617 -9.68 -25.27 -5.12
CA ASP A 617 -8.48 -25.06 -4.30
C ASP A 617 -7.59 -23.97 -4.92
N ALA A 618 -7.13 -24.25 -6.14
CA ALA A 618 -6.28 -23.35 -6.92
C ALA A 618 -6.59 -23.49 -8.40
N ALA A 619 -6.38 -22.43 -9.17
CA ALA A 619 -6.52 -22.46 -10.62
C ALA A 619 -5.21 -22.03 -11.28
N ARG A 620 -4.96 -22.59 -12.47
CA ARG A 620 -3.87 -22.21 -13.38
C ARG A 620 -4.38 -22.11 -14.80
N ILE A 621 -3.97 -21.08 -15.51
CA ILE A 621 -4.22 -20.96 -16.95
C ILE A 621 -2.91 -21.08 -17.72
N TYR A 622 -2.92 -21.90 -18.74
CA TYR A 622 -1.78 -22.16 -19.61
C TYR A 622 -2.10 -21.73 -21.03
N ALA A 623 -1.13 -21.10 -21.68
CA ALA A 623 -1.17 -20.77 -23.09
C ALA A 623 -0.01 -21.49 -23.80
N ASN A 624 -0.31 -22.43 -24.72
CA ASN A 624 0.67 -23.29 -25.33
C ASN A 624 1.59 -24.02 -24.33
N GLY A 625 1.04 -24.44 -23.20
CA GLY A 625 1.76 -25.13 -22.12
C GLY A 625 2.60 -24.24 -21.20
N ILE A 626 2.64 -22.92 -21.41
CA ILE A 626 3.32 -21.96 -20.54
C ILE A 626 2.30 -21.42 -19.54
N LEU A 627 2.65 -21.41 -18.25
CA LEU A 627 1.82 -20.81 -17.20
C LEU A 627 1.74 -19.29 -17.43
N VAL A 628 0.51 -18.78 -17.57
CA VAL A 628 0.23 -17.36 -17.81
C VAL A 628 -0.32 -16.70 -16.58
N GLU A 629 -1.17 -17.42 -15.82
CA GLU A 629 -1.81 -16.90 -14.62
C GLU A 629 -2.12 -18.02 -13.63
N ASP A 630 -2.12 -17.72 -12.34
CA ASP A 630 -2.55 -18.65 -11.31
C ASP A 630 -3.20 -17.90 -10.12
N ASN A 631 -3.99 -18.62 -9.35
CA ASN A 631 -4.71 -18.04 -8.23
C ASN A 631 -5.00 -19.11 -7.17
N PHE A 632 -5.01 -18.71 -5.89
CA PHE A 632 -5.59 -19.47 -4.79
C PHE A 632 -6.98 -18.92 -4.52
N TRP A 633 -8.00 -19.76 -4.64
CA TRP A 633 -9.38 -19.31 -4.53
C TRP A 633 -9.70 -18.68 -3.17
N ASN A 634 -10.16 -17.45 -3.19
CA ASN A 634 -10.62 -16.67 -2.03
C ASN A 634 -11.97 -16.00 -2.28
N GLY A 635 -12.76 -16.52 -3.24
CA GLY A 635 -14.06 -15.96 -3.61
C GLY A 635 -14.01 -14.84 -4.66
N LYS A 636 -12.81 -14.37 -5.05
CA LYS A 636 -12.64 -13.39 -6.13
C LYS A 636 -12.36 -14.09 -7.47
N PRO A 637 -12.80 -13.52 -8.59
CA PRO A 637 -12.46 -14.03 -9.91
C PRO A 637 -10.98 -13.80 -10.23
N MET A 638 -10.40 -14.66 -11.06
CA MET A 638 -9.10 -14.47 -11.68
C MET A 638 -9.23 -13.57 -12.92
N LEU A 639 -8.32 -12.66 -13.12
CA LEU A 639 -8.27 -11.76 -14.28
C LEU A 639 -7.02 -12.07 -15.12
N VAL A 640 -7.20 -12.22 -16.43
CA VAL A 640 -6.12 -12.59 -17.36
C VAL A 640 -6.14 -11.67 -18.57
N ARG A 641 -5.00 -11.14 -18.96
CA ARG A 641 -4.89 -10.29 -20.16
C ARG A 641 -5.13 -11.13 -21.42
N LEU A 642 -6.04 -10.68 -22.28
CA LEU A 642 -6.43 -11.46 -23.45
C LEU A 642 -5.29 -11.56 -24.48
N SER A 643 -4.45 -10.52 -24.64
CA SER A 643 -3.30 -10.55 -25.53
C SER A 643 -2.31 -11.69 -25.24
N ASP A 644 -2.27 -12.18 -24.01
CA ASP A 644 -1.43 -13.30 -23.61
C ASP A 644 -2.00 -14.66 -24.05
N LEU A 645 -3.25 -14.69 -24.47
CA LEU A 645 -4.02 -15.90 -24.79
C LEU A 645 -4.35 -16.05 -26.29
N ILE A 646 -4.57 -14.94 -27.01
CA ILE A 646 -5.00 -14.97 -28.42
C ILE A 646 -4.02 -15.78 -29.27
N GLY A 647 -4.57 -16.62 -30.16
CA GLY A 647 -3.79 -17.47 -31.09
C GLY A 647 -3.12 -18.67 -30.46
N LYS A 648 -3.37 -18.93 -29.16
CA LYS A 648 -2.74 -20.03 -28.42
C LYS A 648 -3.76 -21.10 -28.04
N ASN A 649 -3.28 -22.31 -27.74
CA ASN A 649 -4.06 -23.35 -27.10
C ASN A 649 -4.15 -23.05 -25.61
N ILE A 650 -5.37 -22.88 -25.08
CA ILE A 650 -5.60 -22.41 -23.73
C ILE A 650 -6.22 -23.52 -22.88
N GLU A 651 -5.53 -23.88 -21.81
CA GLU A 651 -6.00 -24.81 -20.79
C GLU A 651 -6.18 -24.10 -19.45
N LEU A 652 -7.39 -24.17 -18.90
CA LEU A 652 -7.68 -23.80 -17.52
C LEU A 652 -7.73 -25.05 -16.67
N LYS A 653 -6.90 -25.12 -15.65
CA LYS A 653 -6.85 -26.22 -14.69
C LYS A 653 -7.35 -25.73 -13.34
N ILE A 654 -8.28 -26.47 -12.73
CA ILE A 654 -8.79 -26.16 -11.38
C ILE A 654 -8.66 -27.42 -10.52
N LEU A 655 -7.99 -27.27 -9.38
CA LEU A 655 -7.90 -28.30 -8.35
C LEU A 655 -9.14 -28.28 -7.45
N PRO A 656 -9.69 -29.45 -7.09
CA PRO A 656 -10.80 -29.52 -6.15
C PRO A 656 -10.35 -29.15 -4.73
N LEU A 657 -11.16 -28.38 -4.03
CA LEU A 657 -10.96 -28.01 -2.63
C LEU A 657 -11.69 -28.98 -1.72
N GLY A 658 -10.97 -29.58 -0.79
CA GLY A 658 -11.51 -30.51 0.21
C GLY A 658 -11.90 -29.79 1.50
N LYS A 659 -13.03 -30.22 2.11
CA LYS A 659 -13.54 -29.65 3.36
C LYS A 659 -12.52 -29.74 4.52
N ASP A 660 -11.70 -30.77 4.53
CA ASP A 660 -10.74 -31.05 5.62
C ASP A 660 -9.34 -30.49 5.33
N TYR A 661 -9.19 -29.63 4.30
CA TYR A 661 -7.89 -29.01 4.03
C TYR A 661 -7.54 -28.04 5.16
N PRO A 662 -6.30 -28.09 5.69
CA PRO A 662 -5.87 -27.24 6.79
C PRO A 662 -5.55 -25.81 6.31
N ILE A 663 -6.55 -25.13 5.77
CA ILE A 663 -6.46 -23.76 5.27
C ILE A 663 -7.52 -22.88 5.93
N TYR A 664 -7.23 -21.59 5.99
CA TYR A 664 -8.21 -20.58 6.39
C TYR A 664 -8.97 -20.06 5.17
N LEU A 665 -10.28 -20.02 5.31
CA LEU A 665 -11.23 -19.34 4.43
C LEU A 665 -12.09 -18.40 5.26
N GLN A 666 -12.46 -17.26 4.69
CA GLN A 666 -13.43 -16.38 5.33
C GLN A 666 -14.83 -16.99 5.33
N ALA A 667 -15.73 -16.45 6.16
CA ALA A 667 -17.02 -17.05 6.47
C ALA A 667 -17.84 -17.41 5.23
N LYS A 668 -17.89 -16.54 4.21
CA LYS A 668 -18.66 -16.77 2.98
C LYS A 668 -18.11 -17.92 2.16
N GLU A 669 -16.81 -17.97 1.98
CA GLU A 669 -16.11 -19.00 1.22
C GLU A 669 -16.15 -20.34 1.97
N LYS A 670 -16.03 -20.29 3.29
CA LYS A 670 -16.19 -21.46 4.15
C LYS A 670 -17.62 -22.02 4.06
N GLU A 671 -18.64 -21.17 4.06
CA GLU A 671 -20.02 -21.59 3.89
C GLU A 671 -20.26 -22.30 2.55
N ALA A 672 -19.64 -21.79 1.45
CA ALA A 672 -19.71 -22.45 0.15
C ALA A 672 -19.10 -23.85 0.19
N LEU A 673 -17.92 -23.99 0.81
CA LEU A 673 -17.26 -25.28 0.99
C LEU A 673 -18.07 -26.25 1.89
N ASP A 674 -18.65 -25.76 2.98
CA ASP A 674 -19.47 -26.57 3.91
C ASP A 674 -20.73 -27.11 3.24
N LYS A 675 -21.26 -26.42 2.23
CA LYS A 675 -22.44 -26.86 1.44
C LYS A 675 -22.04 -27.69 0.22
N ALA A 676 -20.78 -27.88 -0.06
CA ALA A 676 -20.32 -28.58 -1.25
C ALA A 676 -20.66 -30.08 -1.20
N PRO A 677 -21.14 -30.69 -2.30
CA PRO A 677 -21.46 -32.12 -2.36
C PRO A 677 -20.22 -32.97 -2.00
N HIS A 678 -20.44 -33.95 -1.15
CA HIS A 678 -19.38 -34.88 -0.67
C HIS A 678 -18.15 -34.16 -0.05
N GLY A 679 -18.28 -32.88 0.38
CA GLY A 679 -17.20 -32.11 0.95
C GLY A 679 -16.13 -31.73 -0.06
N ILE A 680 -16.47 -31.67 -1.34
CA ILE A 680 -15.56 -31.30 -2.45
C ILE A 680 -16.16 -30.12 -3.19
N LEU A 681 -15.43 -28.99 -3.20
CA LEU A 681 -15.81 -27.79 -3.92
C LEU A 681 -15.01 -27.69 -5.22
N LEU A 682 -15.72 -27.72 -6.35
CA LEU A 682 -15.15 -27.56 -7.68
C LEU A 682 -16.24 -27.10 -8.65
N SER A 683 -16.06 -25.93 -9.25
CA SER A 683 -16.88 -25.45 -10.37
C SER A 683 -16.13 -24.43 -11.20
N LEU A 684 -16.46 -24.35 -12.47
CA LEU A 684 -16.19 -23.19 -13.33
C LEU A 684 -17.55 -22.51 -13.53
N ASP A 685 -17.75 -21.36 -12.88
CA ASP A 685 -19.05 -20.71 -12.83
C ASP A 685 -19.33 -19.93 -14.12
N ASN A 686 -18.38 -19.11 -14.55
CA ASN A 686 -18.44 -18.40 -15.84
C ASN A 686 -17.08 -17.82 -16.26
N ILE A 687 -16.97 -17.51 -17.55
CA ILE A 687 -15.88 -16.70 -18.13
C ILE A 687 -16.52 -15.53 -18.86
N LYS A 688 -16.11 -14.31 -18.52
CA LYS A 688 -16.55 -13.07 -19.14
C LYS A 688 -15.41 -12.36 -19.81
N VAL A 689 -15.71 -11.62 -20.87
CA VAL A 689 -14.77 -10.68 -21.49
C VAL A 689 -15.01 -9.32 -20.88
N LEU A 690 -13.95 -8.73 -20.33
CA LEU A 690 -13.95 -7.32 -19.90
C LEU A 690 -13.16 -6.50 -20.91
N GLU A 691 -13.64 -5.29 -21.19
CA GLU A 691 -12.91 -4.27 -21.92
C GLU A 691 -12.50 -3.17 -20.96
N ARG A 692 -11.22 -2.81 -20.98
CA ARG A 692 -10.71 -1.56 -20.40
C ARG A 692 -10.71 -0.52 -21.51
N LYS A 693 -11.60 0.45 -21.43
CA LYS A 693 -11.73 1.54 -22.38
C LYS A 693 -11.14 2.81 -21.78
N THR A 694 -10.32 3.49 -22.55
CA THR A 694 -9.75 4.79 -22.19
C THR A 694 -10.09 5.79 -23.27
N GLU A 695 -10.67 6.93 -22.89
CA GLU A 695 -11.07 7.99 -23.81
C GLU A 695 -10.91 9.37 -23.15
N GLU A 696 -10.93 10.42 -23.94
CA GLU A 696 -10.99 11.81 -23.45
C GLU A 696 -12.34 12.06 -22.80
N TYR A 697 -12.34 12.65 -21.58
CA TYR A 697 -13.53 12.93 -20.77
C TYR A 697 -14.32 14.13 -21.28
#